data_7113b826be315b4610ef1405c4a4db5e
#
_entry.id   7113b826be315b4610ef1405c4a4db5e
#
_cell.length_a   1.000
_cell.length_b   1.000
_cell.length_c   1.000
_cell.angle_alpha   90.00
_cell.angle_beta   90.00
_cell.angle_gamma   90.00
#
_symmetry.space_group_name_H-M   'P 1'
#
loop_
_entity.id
_entity.type
_entity.pdbx_description
1 polymer ?
#
loop_
_entity_poly.entity_id
_entity_poly.type
_entity_poly.pdbx_seq_one_letter_code
_entity_poly.pdbx_strand_id
1 'polypeptide(L)'
;MPQFRSAELAHPLGEPARAVPGLVEQALSGRATLLLLVAGEAADATAAVRALVLPTLQSRRLDEADFIEVAAMAWEREQPGAVLERLGLDADDPMLGLAGQRQRVLVVTEADDADQVSLQALSSAVHRLGDSPVLVVIAGAMEPGENGPLSELARAHRGATCHLDTLDGAGVQALAAGIGTTLDEAVARRLARHTDGSAAAVLELLAEHDPETWKAPDSPIPATSSALRRARTLLADDEPVRRLVQACATIGRWAVVEEVAALAELDDPLPVLDRAVDLGVLRVRRASLRLLVGFRSRMLRTAAYESMGVSRQRDLHIRAAEVLGDPGARLRQRAMASGSPDAGLADELDQWAARCAGEGAWERAGEAWLAASRMSVSEPEAARRLVSCLDAKVSNGNLFDVQALIPELESTAASPLREAVLGYHQLMLGHRDEAEVLLQRAWQQATDCDRATKSAIAHRLALHNLVDWNSAELVTWAERAIELADGAVPSVPSGLEAHTMLGLGLGGEGRAADAVQAYTKVTGSVRAGAQGQRAMMGQGWLHLALDRVPLAAHELEMAAPISAWRGSTRVSLWANGWLAHARLALGDLRAAQAAVDRAVPLLEQTGQNVALPLVHWAAAQIAALRGESARAEHHVSKAASVRTDYQGMLVGATLARAQVSIAEGDYAGAVRAFEPMLSRERNTGIDEPGFWPWQDFYAIALVATGEVQQADEFLRPHEELAAARQHRSMMARLASARGRVLFSQGEVTAGREAFDRALGLISDLPLQLLRTRIHLAHGQALRRVGKRRDAEAELHNARRGYVAMGATGFVDKCDRELKAGTRSRDADSLTELTPQEQAVVDLVVQGMTNREVAASLFISVKTVQYHLTRVYARLGVRSRAELTALRVGG
;
A
#
# COMPACT_ATOMS: atom_id res chain seq x y z
N MET A 1 -11.65 34.14 8.37
CA MET A 1 -11.39 32.82 7.80
C MET A 1 -10.48 32.98 6.60
N PRO A 2 -9.39 32.21 6.43
CA PRO A 2 -8.55 32.31 5.25
C PRO A 2 -9.36 31.93 3.99
N GLN A 3 -9.12 32.62 2.89
CA GLN A 3 -9.76 32.36 1.60
C GLN A 3 -9.17 31.07 1.01
N PHE A 4 -9.94 30.00 1.02
CA PHE A 4 -9.54 28.70 0.44
C PHE A 4 -9.71 28.71 -1.09
N ARG A 5 -8.78 28.09 -1.81
CA ARG A 5 -8.99 27.70 -3.19
C ARG A 5 -9.59 26.29 -3.22
N SER A 6 -10.83 26.17 -3.65
CA SER A 6 -11.62 24.91 -3.65
C SER A 6 -10.92 23.73 -4.33
N ALA A 7 -10.08 23.98 -5.33
CA ALA A 7 -9.32 22.95 -6.03
C ALA A 7 -8.20 22.29 -5.18
N GLU A 8 -7.61 23.03 -4.24
CA GLU A 8 -6.53 22.56 -3.36
C GLU A 8 -7.06 21.64 -2.26
N LEU A 9 -8.31 21.85 -1.83
CA LEU A 9 -8.98 21.05 -0.79
C LEU A 9 -9.69 19.80 -1.34
N ALA A 10 -10.04 19.78 -2.63
CA ALA A 10 -10.66 18.60 -3.25
C ALA A 10 -9.73 17.40 -3.38
N HIS A 11 -8.43 17.63 -3.46
CA HIS A 11 -7.43 16.57 -3.64
C HIS A 11 -7.34 15.60 -2.43
N PRO A 12 -7.32 16.07 -1.17
CA PRO A 12 -7.26 15.20 0.00
C PRO A 12 -8.53 14.36 0.23
N LEU A 13 -9.70 14.84 -0.21
CA LEU A 13 -11.01 14.21 0.04
C LEU A 13 -11.39 13.11 -0.97
N GLY A 14 -10.46 12.71 -1.85
CA GLY A 14 -10.64 11.62 -2.81
C GLY A 14 -11.02 12.05 -4.23
N GLU A 15 -10.91 11.10 -5.17
CA GLU A 15 -11.21 11.34 -6.60
C GLU A 15 -12.65 11.88 -6.85
N PRO A 16 -13.71 11.36 -6.20
CA PRO A 16 -15.06 11.88 -6.38
C PRO A 16 -15.20 13.35 -5.96
N ALA A 17 -14.49 13.78 -4.92
CA ALA A 17 -14.53 15.16 -4.44
C ALA A 17 -13.97 16.19 -5.44
N ARG A 18 -13.07 15.78 -6.32
CA ARG A 18 -12.49 16.64 -7.38
C ARG A 18 -13.52 17.09 -8.42
N ALA A 19 -14.60 16.32 -8.60
CA ALA A 19 -15.66 16.64 -9.54
C ALA A 19 -16.66 17.68 -8.98
N VAL A 20 -16.71 17.88 -7.66
CA VAL A 20 -17.69 18.73 -6.98
C VAL A 20 -17.71 20.18 -7.50
N PRO A 21 -16.59 20.90 -7.63
CA PRO A 21 -16.60 22.27 -8.15
C PRO A 21 -17.19 22.37 -9.57
N GLY A 22 -16.89 21.38 -10.44
CA GLY A 22 -17.45 21.32 -11.79
C GLY A 22 -18.96 21.08 -11.82
N LEU A 23 -19.47 20.23 -10.91
CA LEU A 23 -20.90 19.99 -10.76
C LEU A 23 -21.65 21.24 -10.25
N VAL A 24 -21.04 21.98 -9.31
CA VAL A 24 -21.57 23.27 -8.83
C VAL A 24 -21.65 24.27 -9.98
N GLU A 25 -20.61 24.41 -10.78
CA GLU A 25 -20.60 25.30 -11.94
C GLU A 25 -21.63 24.89 -13.01
N GLN A 26 -21.82 23.61 -13.24
CA GLN A 26 -22.83 23.09 -14.16
C GLN A 26 -24.24 23.46 -13.68
N ALA A 27 -24.53 23.34 -12.39
CA ALA A 27 -25.80 23.74 -11.81
C ALA A 27 -26.08 25.24 -12.02
N LEU A 28 -25.08 26.07 -11.72
CA LEU A 28 -25.20 27.53 -11.86
C LEU A 28 -25.29 28.00 -13.32
N SER A 29 -24.86 27.21 -14.29
CA SER A 29 -24.96 27.51 -15.72
C SER A 29 -26.33 27.20 -16.34
N GLY A 30 -27.30 26.65 -15.56
CA GLY A 30 -28.69 26.47 -15.98
C GLY A 30 -29.19 25.04 -16.02
N ARG A 31 -28.51 24.06 -15.40
CA ARG A 31 -28.96 22.68 -15.31
C ARG A 31 -29.18 22.26 -13.88
N ALA A 32 -30.44 21.99 -13.51
CA ALA A 32 -30.76 21.54 -12.15
C ALA A 32 -29.92 20.31 -11.75
N THR A 33 -29.20 20.40 -10.64
CA THR A 33 -28.23 19.40 -10.20
C THR A 33 -28.47 19.00 -8.75
N LEU A 34 -28.53 17.71 -8.50
CA LEU A 34 -28.48 17.11 -7.17
C LEU A 34 -27.04 16.71 -6.88
N LEU A 35 -26.52 17.06 -5.71
CA LEU A 35 -25.22 16.65 -5.20
C LEU A 35 -25.39 16.03 -3.82
N LEU A 36 -25.04 14.76 -3.69
CA LEU A 36 -25.03 14.05 -2.41
C LEU A 36 -23.59 13.92 -1.92
N LEU A 37 -23.28 14.53 -0.78
CA LEU A 37 -21.99 14.40 -0.11
C LEU A 37 -22.16 13.46 1.09
N VAL A 38 -21.57 12.30 1.04
CA VAL A 38 -21.71 11.28 2.07
C VAL A 38 -20.35 10.90 2.66
N ALA A 39 -20.28 10.86 3.98
CA ALA A 39 -19.10 10.54 4.76
C ALA A 39 -19.44 9.54 5.88
N GLY A 40 -18.43 9.02 6.57
CA GLY A 40 -18.64 8.19 7.76
C GLY A 40 -19.23 8.96 8.96
N GLU A 41 -19.00 10.28 9.00
CA GLU A 41 -19.59 11.18 10.00
C GLU A 41 -20.23 12.40 9.30
N ALA A 42 -21.36 12.88 9.82
CA ALA A 42 -22.09 14.03 9.28
C ALA A 42 -21.26 15.31 9.27
N ALA A 43 -20.41 15.51 10.30
CA ALA A 43 -19.49 16.64 10.40
C ALA A 43 -18.51 16.72 9.22
N ASP A 44 -18.05 15.59 8.68
CA ASP A 44 -17.16 15.55 7.54
C ASP A 44 -17.89 15.92 6.24
N ALA A 45 -19.13 15.46 6.05
CA ALA A 45 -19.96 15.84 4.93
C ALA A 45 -20.26 17.35 4.96
N THR A 46 -20.57 17.89 6.14
CA THR A 46 -20.78 19.33 6.37
C THR A 46 -19.49 20.15 6.12
N ALA A 47 -18.34 19.64 6.56
CA ALA A 47 -17.04 20.27 6.29
C ALA A 47 -16.74 20.30 4.78
N ALA A 48 -17.08 19.25 4.05
CA ALA A 48 -16.93 19.19 2.60
C ALA A 48 -17.82 20.21 1.87
N VAL A 49 -19.04 20.45 2.33
CA VAL A 49 -19.88 21.56 1.79
C VAL A 49 -19.12 22.88 1.92
N ARG A 50 -18.57 23.17 3.10
CA ARG A 50 -17.82 24.41 3.36
C ARG A 50 -16.54 24.53 2.56
N ALA A 51 -15.84 23.41 2.33
CA ALA A 51 -14.56 23.37 1.63
C ALA A 51 -14.70 23.35 0.10
N LEU A 52 -15.70 22.67 -0.45
CA LEU A 52 -15.81 22.38 -1.88
C LEU A 52 -16.93 23.19 -2.57
N VAL A 53 -18.04 23.42 -1.88
CA VAL A 53 -19.23 24.08 -2.47
C VAL A 53 -19.18 25.59 -2.24
N LEU A 54 -19.05 26.05 -1.00
CA LEU A 54 -19.14 27.50 -0.67
C LEU A 54 -18.10 28.38 -1.37
N PRO A 55 -16.80 27.99 -1.55
CA PRO A 55 -15.85 28.84 -2.24
C PRO A 55 -16.20 29.03 -3.72
N THR A 56 -16.75 27.99 -4.37
CA THR A 56 -17.20 28.07 -5.77
C THR A 56 -18.40 29.03 -5.89
N LEU A 57 -19.32 29.01 -4.93
CA LEU A 57 -20.46 29.92 -4.87
C LEU A 57 -20.03 31.38 -4.62
N GLN A 58 -19.12 31.61 -3.67
CA GLN A 58 -18.62 32.94 -3.32
C GLN A 58 -17.90 33.62 -4.50
N SER A 59 -17.23 32.87 -5.35
CA SER A 59 -16.58 33.40 -6.57
C SER A 59 -17.58 34.00 -7.56
N ARG A 60 -18.86 33.64 -7.49
CA ARG A 60 -19.97 34.03 -8.41
C ARG A 60 -20.85 35.17 -7.89
N ARG A 61 -20.59 35.71 -6.66
CA ARG A 61 -21.37 36.80 -6.03
C ARG A 61 -22.89 36.53 -6.06
N LEU A 62 -23.31 35.36 -5.57
CA LEU A 62 -24.74 35.06 -5.37
C LEU A 62 -25.30 35.97 -4.27
N ASP A 63 -26.52 36.48 -4.48
CA ASP A 63 -27.24 37.22 -3.44
C ASP A 63 -27.62 36.26 -2.28
N GLU A 64 -27.55 36.72 -1.02
CA GLU A 64 -27.90 35.93 0.17
C GLU A 64 -29.30 35.29 0.08
N ALA A 65 -30.22 35.91 -0.64
CA ALA A 65 -31.59 35.42 -0.83
C ALA A 65 -31.71 34.17 -1.73
N ASP A 66 -30.64 33.85 -2.47
CA ASP A 66 -30.62 32.70 -3.38
C ASP A 66 -29.86 31.47 -2.77
N PHE A 67 -29.29 31.62 -1.58
CA PHE A 67 -28.61 30.55 -0.84
C PHE A 67 -29.34 30.27 0.49
N ILE A 68 -29.83 29.04 0.67
CA ILE A 68 -30.50 28.59 1.88
C ILE A 68 -29.78 27.31 2.38
N GLU A 69 -29.26 27.38 3.61
CA GLU A 69 -28.67 26.26 4.32
C GLU A 69 -29.52 25.88 5.54
N VAL A 70 -29.82 24.58 5.66
CA VAL A 70 -30.56 23.99 6.77
C VAL A 70 -29.81 22.80 7.31
N ALA A 71 -29.52 22.78 8.59
CA ALA A 71 -29.04 21.56 9.25
C ALA A 71 -30.27 20.79 9.76
N ALA A 72 -30.44 19.55 9.34
CA ALA A 72 -31.50 18.69 9.83
C ALA A 72 -31.30 18.40 11.34
N MET A 73 -32.36 18.12 12.05
CA MET A 73 -32.34 17.85 13.47
C MET A 73 -32.98 16.48 13.79
N ALA A 74 -32.45 15.78 14.76
CA ALA A 74 -32.87 14.41 15.08
C ALA A 74 -34.39 14.26 15.31
N TRP A 75 -35.05 15.28 15.83
CA TRP A 75 -36.50 15.29 16.02
C TRP A 75 -37.30 15.45 14.70
N GLU A 76 -36.66 15.92 13.62
CA GLU A 76 -37.30 16.10 12.31
C GLU A 76 -37.44 14.77 11.57
N ARG A 77 -36.62 13.77 11.92
CA ARG A 77 -36.62 12.44 11.28
C ARG A 77 -38.01 11.79 11.22
N GLU A 78 -38.83 12.01 12.25
CA GLU A 78 -40.18 11.45 12.34
C GLU A 78 -41.27 12.43 11.89
N GLN A 79 -40.93 13.66 11.45
CA GLN A 79 -41.89 14.69 11.04
C GLN A 79 -41.84 14.89 9.51
N PRO A 80 -42.77 14.28 8.73
CA PRO A 80 -42.79 14.39 7.28
C PRO A 80 -42.87 15.83 6.78
N GLY A 81 -41.93 16.27 5.94
CA GLY A 81 -41.89 17.58 5.33
C GLY A 81 -41.21 18.69 6.21
N ALA A 82 -40.72 18.36 7.40
CA ALA A 82 -40.14 19.35 8.32
C ALA A 82 -38.93 20.10 7.70
N VAL A 83 -38.05 19.40 7.00
CA VAL A 83 -36.89 20.02 6.33
C VAL A 83 -37.33 20.91 5.16
N LEU A 84 -38.36 20.50 4.38
CA LEU A 84 -38.93 21.36 3.31
C LEU A 84 -39.52 22.66 3.84
N GLU A 85 -40.27 22.60 4.94
CA GLU A 85 -40.83 23.78 5.57
C GLU A 85 -39.72 24.77 5.99
N ARG A 86 -38.63 24.29 6.57
CA ARG A 86 -37.47 25.12 6.94
C ARG A 86 -36.72 25.70 5.74
N LEU A 87 -36.74 25.00 4.59
CA LEU A 87 -36.25 25.53 3.33
C LEU A 87 -37.20 26.55 2.68
N GLY A 88 -38.37 26.80 3.28
CA GLY A 88 -39.40 27.67 2.70
C GLY A 88 -40.09 27.06 1.47
N LEU A 89 -40.18 25.74 1.38
CA LEU A 89 -40.77 25.01 0.30
C LEU A 89 -42.11 24.36 0.76
N ASP A 90 -43.09 24.33 -0.13
CA ASP A 90 -44.34 23.64 0.12
C ASP A 90 -44.11 22.11 0.02
N ALA A 91 -44.55 21.34 1.00
CA ALA A 91 -44.41 19.88 1.03
C ALA A 91 -45.23 19.19 -0.05
N ASP A 92 -46.40 19.80 -0.44
CA ASP A 92 -47.28 19.25 -1.49
C ASP A 92 -46.77 19.58 -2.92
N ASP A 93 -46.12 20.74 -3.12
CA ASP A 93 -45.52 21.11 -4.41
C ASP A 93 -44.21 21.90 -4.26
N PRO A 94 -43.07 21.23 -3.96
CA PRO A 94 -41.76 21.88 -3.86
C PRO A 94 -41.30 22.62 -5.11
N MET A 95 -41.89 22.27 -6.26
CA MET A 95 -41.61 22.86 -7.58
C MET A 95 -41.98 24.34 -7.64
N LEU A 96 -43.09 24.72 -7.00
CA LEU A 96 -43.64 26.09 -7.08
C LEU A 96 -42.64 27.12 -6.51
N GLY A 97 -41.83 26.72 -5.53
CA GLY A 97 -40.79 27.54 -4.94
C GLY A 97 -39.46 27.54 -5.71
N LEU A 98 -39.20 26.52 -6.54
CA LEU A 98 -37.91 26.30 -7.19
C LEU A 98 -37.90 26.64 -8.69
N ALA A 99 -39.08 26.66 -9.36
CA ALA A 99 -39.16 26.94 -10.77
C ALA A 99 -38.86 28.42 -11.07
N GLY A 100 -37.96 28.70 -12.01
CA GLY A 100 -37.64 30.05 -12.47
C GLY A 100 -36.26 30.21 -13.05
N GLN A 101 -35.95 31.44 -13.53
CA GLN A 101 -34.64 31.78 -14.12
C GLN A 101 -33.60 32.26 -13.10
N ARG A 102 -33.94 32.32 -11.80
CA ARG A 102 -32.99 32.71 -10.73
C ARG A 102 -32.17 31.54 -10.28
N GLN A 103 -30.87 31.79 -10.07
CA GLN A 103 -29.98 30.81 -9.46
C GLN A 103 -30.40 30.55 -8.01
N ARG A 104 -30.59 29.29 -7.64
CA ARG A 104 -30.94 28.89 -6.26
C ARG A 104 -30.03 27.75 -5.81
N VAL A 105 -29.56 27.89 -4.58
CA VAL A 105 -28.74 26.87 -3.93
C VAL A 105 -29.39 26.50 -2.60
N LEU A 106 -29.80 25.24 -2.48
CA LEU A 106 -30.34 24.67 -1.26
C LEU A 106 -29.32 23.68 -0.71
N VAL A 107 -28.97 23.83 0.56
CA VAL A 107 -28.03 22.95 1.25
C VAL A 107 -28.71 22.34 2.47
N VAL A 108 -28.76 21.02 2.53
CA VAL A 108 -29.21 20.26 3.70
C VAL A 108 -27.99 19.57 4.29
N THR A 109 -27.61 19.95 5.47
CA THR A 109 -26.55 19.29 6.26
C THR A 109 -27.16 18.41 7.34
N GLU A 110 -26.37 17.49 7.95
CA GLU A 110 -26.87 16.49 8.92
C GLU A 110 -28.04 15.68 8.35
N ALA A 111 -28.00 15.37 7.06
CA ALA A 111 -29.13 14.80 6.32
C ALA A 111 -29.50 13.36 6.73
N ASP A 112 -28.70 12.71 7.51
CA ASP A 112 -29.02 11.45 8.22
C ASP A 112 -30.14 11.66 9.27
N ASP A 113 -30.33 12.87 9.77
CA ASP A 113 -31.44 13.28 10.67
C ASP A 113 -32.66 13.85 9.91
N ALA A 114 -32.59 13.97 8.57
CA ALA A 114 -33.68 14.52 7.79
C ALA A 114 -34.81 13.50 7.56
N ASP A 115 -36.04 13.98 7.47
CA ASP A 115 -37.20 13.15 7.15
C ASP A 115 -37.16 12.64 5.69
N GLN A 116 -37.67 11.42 5.49
CA GLN A 116 -37.66 10.75 4.20
C GLN A 116 -38.44 11.49 3.11
N VAL A 117 -39.56 12.13 3.49
CA VAL A 117 -40.46 12.83 2.55
C VAL A 117 -39.72 14.04 1.97
N SER A 118 -39.04 14.81 2.80
CA SER A 118 -38.25 15.97 2.35
C SER A 118 -37.11 15.58 1.39
N LEU A 119 -36.34 14.52 1.72
CA LEU A 119 -35.24 14.07 0.87
C LEU A 119 -35.74 13.57 -0.51
N GLN A 120 -36.82 12.79 -0.52
CA GLN A 120 -37.42 12.30 -1.76
C GLN A 120 -38.03 13.42 -2.60
N ALA A 121 -38.68 14.38 -1.97
CA ALA A 121 -39.29 15.53 -2.64
C ALA A 121 -38.25 16.45 -3.30
N LEU A 122 -37.13 16.75 -2.60
CA LEU A 122 -36.01 17.53 -3.15
C LEU A 122 -35.37 16.80 -4.36
N SER A 123 -35.13 15.51 -4.24
CA SER A 123 -34.59 14.71 -5.35
C SER A 123 -35.54 14.71 -6.55
N SER A 124 -36.81 14.49 -6.34
CA SER A 124 -37.84 14.47 -7.40
C SER A 124 -37.99 15.85 -8.05
N ALA A 125 -37.91 16.94 -7.28
CA ALA A 125 -37.98 18.30 -7.80
C ALA A 125 -36.81 18.60 -8.74
N VAL A 126 -35.56 18.26 -8.35
CA VAL A 126 -34.36 18.44 -9.21
C VAL A 126 -34.54 17.71 -10.55
N HIS A 127 -35.05 16.48 -10.51
CA HIS A 127 -35.22 15.68 -11.73
C HIS A 127 -36.25 16.31 -12.69
N ARG A 128 -37.27 16.97 -12.16
CA ARG A 128 -38.34 17.63 -12.97
C ARG A 128 -37.96 19.02 -13.45
N LEU A 129 -37.05 19.72 -12.78
CA LEU A 129 -36.65 21.11 -13.08
C LEU A 129 -35.78 21.23 -14.37
N GLY A 130 -35.13 20.15 -14.80
CA GLY A 130 -34.35 20.11 -16.05
C GLY A 130 -33.35 21.25 -16.24
N ASP A 131 -33.70 22.20 -17.14
CA ASP A 131 -32.88 23.36 -17.51
C ASP A 131 -33.11 24.58 -16.61
N SER A 132 -33.11 24.40 -15.31
CA SER A 132 -33.21 25.50 -14.31
C SER A 132 -31.91 25.64 -13.51
N PRO A 133 -31.44 26.84 -13.16
CA PRO A 133 -30.21 27.03 -12.42
C PRO A 133 -30.39 26.76 -10.91
N VAL A 134 -30.66 25.50 -10.56
CA VAL A 134 -30.91 25.06 -9.19
C VAL A 134 -29.86 24.02 -8.77
N LEU A 135 -29.20 24.24 -7.66
CA LEU A 135 -28.33 23.29 -6.99
C LEU A 135 -28.96 22.85 -5.67
N VAL A 136 -29.14 21.55 -5.50
CA VAL A 136 -29.51 20.95 -4.22
C VAL A 136 -28.35 20.09 -3.73
N VAL A 137 -27.79 20.47 -2.58
CA VAL A 137 -26.71 19.72 -1.91
C VAL A 137 -27.30 19.07 -0.67
N ILE A 138 -27.15 17.76 -0.56
CA ILE A 138 -27.55 16.97 0.61
C ILE A 138 -26.30 16.32 1.18
N ALA A 139 -25.94 16.68 2.41
CA ALA A 139 -24.73 16.24 3.09
C ALA A 139 -25.05 15.55 4.41
N GLY A 140 -24.54 14.33 4.62
CA GLY A 140 -24.82 13.60 5.86
C GLY A 140 -23.97 12.35 6.05
N ALA A 141 -24.16 11.68 7.19
CA ALA A 141 -23.48 10.43 7.51
C ALA A 141 -24.13 9.24 6.80
N MET A 142 -23.28 8.32 6.36
CA MET A 142 -23.73 7.04 5.79
C MET A 142 -22.72 5.94 6.10
N GLU A 143 -23.13 4.94 6.87
CA GLU A 143 -22.31 3.76 7.11
C GLU A 143 -22.53 2.67 6.05
N PRO A 144 -21.50 1.90 5.70
CA PRO A 144 -21.64 0.76 4.80
C PRO A 144 -22.62 -0.29 5.38
N GLY A 145 -23.70 -0.56 4.65
CA GLY A 145 -24.71 -1.57 5.06
C GLY A 145 -25.87 -1.02 5.91
N GLU A 146 -25.88 0.27 6.22
CA GLU A 146 -27.00 0.93 6.89
C GLU A 146 -28.19 1.15 5.93
N ASN A 147 -29.40 0.92 6.43
CA ASN A 147 -30.64 1.18 5.71
C ASN A 147 -31.32 2.41 6.33
N GLY A 148 -31.20 3.53 5.65
CA GLY A 148 -31.83 4.80 6.03
C GLY A 148 -32.23 5.61 4.80
N PRO A 149 -33.01 6.72 4.98
CA PRO A 149 -33.48 7.55 3.86
C PRO A 149 -32.35 8.08 2.97
N LEU A 150 -31.23 8.53 3.55
CA LEU A 150 -30.05 9.00 2.85
C LEU A 150 -29.36 7.87 2.06
N SER A 151 -29.29 6.66 2.63
CA SER A 151 -28.72 5.50 1.98
C SER A 151 -29.54 5.02 0.78
N GLU A 152 -30.85 5.12 0.85
CA GLU A 152 -31.75 4.84 -0.26
C GLU A 152 -31.59 5.87 -1.38
N LEU A 153 -31.51 7.14 -1.01
CA LEU A 153 -31.28 8.23 -1.97
C LEU A 153 -29.92 8.08 -2.68
N ALA A 154 -28.86 7.80 -1.96
CA ALA A 154 -27.53 7.58 -2.52
C ALA A 154 -27.49 6.37 -3.48
N ARG A 155 -28.20 5.28 -3.15
CA ARG A 155 -28.32 4.12 -4.04
C ARG A 155 -29.09 4.45 -5.33
N ALA A 156 -30.13 5.27 -5.24
CA ALA A 156 -30.92 5.70 -6.40
C ALA A 156 -30.15 6.67 -7.31
N HIS A 157 -29.27 7.52 -6.74
CA HIS A 157 -28.56 8.57 -7.44
C HIS A 157 -27.03 8.40 -7.41
N ARG A 158 -26.53 7.21 -7.75
CA ARG A 158 -25.09 6.89 -7.73
C ARG A 158 -24.21 7.86 -8.50
N GLY A 159 -24.69 8.42 -9.62
CA GLY A 159 -23.96 9.40 -10.42
C GLY A 159 -23.90 10.82 -9.83
N ALA A 160 -24.76 11.11 -8.83
CA ALA A 160 -24.80 12.37 -8.10
C ALA A 160 -24.22 12.23 -6.67
N THR A 161 -23.80 11.02 -6.28
CA THR A 161 -23.28 10.73 -4.95
C THR A 161 -21.76 10.77 -4.96
N CYS A 162 -21.22 11.65 -4.14
CA CYS A 162 -19.80 11.75 -3.85
C CYS A 162 -19.51 11.15 -2.46
N HIS A 163 -18.86 10.00 -2.43
CA HIS A 163 -18.34 9.41 -1.21
C HIS A 163 -17.02 10.09 -0.85
N LEU A 164 -16.95 10.61 0.36
CA LEU A 164 -15.74 11.25 0.89
C LEU A 164 -14.90 10.20 1.58
N ASP A 165 -13.66 10.10 1.16
CA ASP A 165 -12.69 9.19 1.77
C ASP A 165 -12.19 9.77 3.11
N THR A 166 -11.87 8.89 4.06
CA THR A 166 -11.15 9.28 5.27
C THR A 166 -9.72 9.67 4.92
N LEU A 167 -9.21 10.72 5.56
CA LEU A 167 -7.86 11.21 5.34
C LEU A 167 -6.81 10.25 5.89
N ASP A 168 -5.84 9.92 5.07
CA ASP A 168 -4.56 9.36 5.51
C ASP A 168 -3.57 10.47 5.93
N GLY A 169 -2.33 10.11 6.26
CA GLY A 169 -1.32 11.10 6.63
C GLY A 169 -1.03 12.12 5.53
N ALA A 170 -1.01 11.71 4.27
CA ALA A 170 -0.78 12.60 3.13
C ALA A 170 -1.97 13.53 2.91
N GLY A 171 -3.19 13.03 3.07
CA GLY A 171 -4.41 13.82 3.04
C GLY A 171 -4.45 14.89 4.14
N VAL A 172 -4.02 14.54 5.36
CA VAL A 172 -3.89 15.50 6.46
C VAL A 172 -2.82 16.56 6.18
N GLN A 173 -1.65 16.19 5.62
CA GLN A 173 -0.63 17.17 5.22
C GLN A 173 -1.15 18.13 4.15
N ALA A 174 -1.83 17.62 3.13
CA ALA A 174 -2.41 18.44 2.08
C ALA A 174 -3.51 19.37 2.62
N LEU A 175 -4.37 18.88 3.53
CA LEU A 175 -5.40 19.69 4.19
C LEU A 175 -4.79 20.81 5.04
N ALA A 176 -3.76 20.49 5.84
CA ALA A 176 -3.04 21.46 6.65
C ALA A 176 -2.33 22.52 5.80
N ALA A 177 -1.67 22.12 4.71
CA ALA A 177 -1.01 23.03 3.77
C ALA A 177 -2.03 23.99 3.13
N GLY A 178 -3.25 23.52 2.83
CA GLY A 178 -4.34 24.36 2.31
C GLY A 178 -4.78 25.48 3.26
N ILE A 179 -4.53 25.32 4.57
CA ILE A 179 -4.79 26.36 5.59
C ILE A 179 -3.52 27.10 6.02
N GLY A 180 -2.39 26.89 5.33
CA GLY A 180 -1.11 27.56 5.60
C GLY A 180 -0.32 26.96 6.76
N THR A 181 -0.66 25.74 7.21
CA THR A 181 0.03 25.02 8.28
C THR A 181 0.89 23.91 7.69
N THR A 182 2.18 23.87 8.02
CA THR A 182 3.07 22.79 7.61
C THR A 182 3.14 21.74 8.72
N LEU A 183 2.88 20.48 8.38
CA LEU A 183 2.97 19.35 9.30
C LEU A 183 4.06 18.36 8.87
N ASP A 184 4.82 17.89 9.86
CA ASP A 184 5.68 16.73 9.66
C ASP A 184 4.84 15.48 9.37
N GLU A 185 5.34 14.57 8.56
CA GLU A 185 4.62 13.35 8.16
C GLU A 185 4.21 12.50 9.37
N ALA A 186 5.06 12.40 10.40
CA ALA A 186 4.77 11.67 11.63
C ALA A 186 3.58 12.27 12.37
N VAL A 187 3.52 13.61 12.51
CA VAL A 187 2.41 14.33 13.14
C VAL A 187 1.12 14.16 12.34
N ALA A 188 1.20 14.33 11.01
CA ALA A 188 0.04 14.16 10.12
C ALA A 188 -0.56 12.75 10.20
N ARG A 189 0.27 11.70 10.21
CA ARG A 189 -0.17 10.32 10.39
C ARG A 189 -0.78 10.06 11.77
N ARG A 190 -0.24 10.68 12.83
CA ARG A 190 -0.81 10.60 14.18
C ARG A 190 -2.18 11.28 14.24
N LEU A 191 -2.32 12.48 13.62
CA LEU A 191 -3.59 13.16 13.49
C LEU A 191 -4.61 12.33 12.72
N ALA A 192 -4.25 11.79 11.55
CA ALA A 192 -5.13 10.92 10.77
C ALA A 192 -5.63 9.73 11.60
N ARG A 193 -4.73 9.07 12.34
CA ARG A 193 -5.12 7.97 13.24
C ARG A 193 -5.98 8.43 14.42
N HIS A 194 -5.68 9.57 15.02
CA HIS A 194 -6.39 10.10 16.20
C HIS A 194 -7.82 10.54 15.86
N THR A 195 -8.00 11.14 14.69
CA THR A 195 -9.29 11.63 14.19
C THR A 195 -10.07 10.58 13.39
N ASP A 196 -9.55 9.34 13.28
CA ASP A 196 -10.06 8.29 12.38
C ASP A 196 -10.21 8.77 10.92
N GLY A 197 -9.37 9.76 10.52
CA GLY A 197 -9.34 10.37 9.19
C GLY A 197 -10.39 11.45 8.95
N SER A 198 -11.05 11.95 10.00
CA SER A 198 -12.04 13.02 9.90
C SER A 198 -11.39 14.37 9.57
N ALA A 199 -11.75 14.93 8.41
CA ALA A 199 -11.28 16.24 7.97
C ALA A 199 -11.76 17.37 8.93
N ALA A 200 -13.00 17.28 9.40
CA ALA A 200 -13.58 18.24 10.35
C ALA A 200 -12.79 18.26 11.66
N ALA A 201 -12.51 17.08 12.23
CA ALA A 201 -11.76 16.96 13.47
C ALA A 201 -10.31 17.44 13.32
N VAL A 202 -9.66 17.17 12.17
CA VAL A 202 -8.31 17.67 11.87
C VAL A 202 -8.30 19.20 11.83
N LEU A 203 -9.23 19.83 11.12
CA LEU A 203 -9.33 21.30 11.03
C LEU A 203 -9.60 21.94 12.38
N GLU A 204 -10.49 21.35 13.19
CA GLU A 204 -10.80 21.84 14.53
C GLU A 204 -9.57 21.77 15.44
N LEU A 205 -8.83 20.66 15.45
CA LEU A 205 -7.58 20.51 16.23
C LEU A 205 -6.51 21.53 15.82
N LEU A 206 -6.32 21.73 14.51
CA LEU A 206 -5.33 22.68 14.00
C LEU A 206 -5.73 24.16 14.28
N ALA A 207 -7.02 24.43 14.44
CA ALA A 207 -7.50 25.76 14.83
C ALA A 207 -7.38 26.00 16.34
N GLU A 208 -7.48 24.97 17.16
CA GLU A 208 -7.49 25.06 18.63
C GLU A 208 -6.09 24.94 19.27
N HIS A 209 -5.15 24.25 18.59
CA HIS A 209 -3.86 23.87 19.17
C HIS A 209 -2.68 24.07 18.22
N ASP A 210 -1.51 24.33 18.79
CA ASP A 210 -0.24 24.38 18.03
C ASP A 210 0.27 22.94 17.75
N PRO A 211 0.40 22.54 16.48
CA PRO A 211 0.90 21.21 16.10
C PRO A 211 2.31 20.87 16.60
N GLU A 212 3.14 21.90 16.90
CA GLU A 212 4.50 21.72 17.43
C GLU A 212 4.49 20.93 18.75
N THR A 213 3.42 21.05 19.54
CA THR A 213 3.25 20.34 20.82
C THR A 213 3.12 18.83 20.65
N TRP A 214 2.84 18.35 19.43
CA TRP A 214 2.61 16.92 19.10
C TRP A 214 3.79 16.25 18.40
N LYS A 215 4.95 16.90 18.31
CA LYS A 215 6.11 16.32 17.64
C LYS A 215 6.60 15.04 18.32
N ALA A 216 6.64 14.99 19.65
CA ALA A 216 7.01 13.78 20.36
C ALA A 216 5.91 12.71 20.25
N PRO A 217 6.26 11.43 19.97
CA PRO A 217 5.27 10.35 19.77
C PRO A 217 4.41 10.06 21.01
N ASP A 218 4.91 10.33 22.18
CA ASP A 218 4.24 10.16 23.47
C ASP A 218 3.46 11.40 23.92
N SER A 219 3.57 12.54 23.23
CA SER A 219 2.73 13.71 23.49
C SER A 219 1.27 13.40 23.15
N PRO A 220 0.32 13.56 24.09
CA PRO A 220 -1.07 13.30 23.82
C PRO A 220 -1.65 14.33 22.82
N ILE A 221 -2.40 13.85 21.83
CA ILE A 221 -3.23 14.71 21.00
C ILE A 221 -4.58 14.85 21.72
N PRO A 222 -5.03 16.07 22.01
CA PRO A 222 -6.27 16.29 22.77
C PRO A 222 -7.52 15.95 21.96
N ALA A 223 -8.66 15.91 22.63
CA ALA A 223 -9.96 15.88 21.98
C ALA A 223 -10.35 17.27 21.50
N THR A 224 -11.08 17.33 20.38
CA THR A 224 -11.68 18.59 19.91
C THR A 224 -12.73 19.11 20.89
N SER A 225 -12.95 20.42 20.91
CA SER A 225 -14.02 21.03 21.73
C SER A 225 -15.40 20.46 21.40
N SER A 226 -15.66 20.13 20.14
CA SER A 226 -16.92 19.50 19.71
C SER A 226 -17.06 18.09 20.27
N ALA A 227 -16.01 17.28 20.20
CA ALA A 227 -16.00 15.91 20.76
C ALA A 227 -16.17 15.91 22.30
N LEU A 228 -15.54 16.87 22.99
CA LEU A 228 -15.72 17.05 24.44
C LEU A 228 -17.16 17.41 24.81
N ARG A 229 -17.79 18.32 24.07
CA ARG A 229 -19.22 18.65 24.28
C ARG A 229 -20.09 17.43 24.03
N ARG A 230 -19.90 16.73 22.92
CA ARG A 230 -20.65 15.51 22.59
C ARG A 230 -20.49 14.43 23.67
N ALA A 231 -19.28 14.14 24.13
CA ALA A 231 -19.04 13.17 25.19
C ALA A 231 -19.75 13.56 26.50
N ARG A 232 -19.72 14.86 26.90
CA ARG A 232 -20.42 15.36 28.09
C ARG A 232 -21.93 15.17 27.97
N THR A 233 -22.50 15.48 26.82
CA THR A 233 -23.96 15.33 26.59
C THR A 233 -24.37 13.87 26.62
N LEU A 234 -23.66 12.98 25.88
CA LEU A 234 -23.98 11.55 25.83
C LEU A 234 -23.85 10.84 27.18
N LEU A 235 -22.97 11.33 28.07
CA LEU A 235 -22.66 10.69 29.34
C LEU A 235 -23.33 11.41 30.55
N ALA A 236 -24.16 12.40 30.32
CA ALA A 236 -24.73 13.23 31.40
C ALA A 236 -25.72 12.46 32.29
N ASP A 237 -26.64 11.73 31.68
CA ASP A 237 -27.86 11.25 32.34
C ASP A 237 -27.83 9.78 32.79
N ASP A 238 -26.85 8.98 32.33
CA ASP A 238 -26.71 7.53 32.65
C ASP A 238 -25.40 7.28 33.41
N GLU A 239 -25.45 7.27 34.74
CA GLU A 239 -24.27 7.04 35.59
C GLU A 239 -23.60 5.67 35.36
N PRO A 240 -24.32 4.54 35.22
CA PRO A 240 -23.73 3.27 34.88
C PRO A 240 -23.01 3.28 33.53
N VAL A 241 -23.59 3.87 32.49
CA VAL A 241 -22.95 4.01 31.16
C VAL A 241 -21.70 4.89 31.27
N ARG A 242 -21.78 6.02 31.99
CA ARG A 242 -20.63 6.90 32.22
C ARG A 242 -19.47 6.15 32.87
N ARG A 243 -19.73 5.34 33.94
CA ARG A 243 -18.69 4.55 34.62
C ARG A 243 -18.06 3.52 33.67
N LEU A 244 -18.87 2.81 32.88
CA LEU A 244 -18.40 1.83 31.90
C LEU A 244 -17.50 2.50 30.82
N VAL A 245 -17.96 3.63 30.27
CA VAL A 245 -17.22 4.39 29.24
C VAL A 245 -15.92 4.94 29.80
N GLN A 246 -15.91 5.51 31.02
CA GLN A 246 -14.69 5.98 31.68
C GLN A 246 -13.69 4.86 31.95
N ALA A 247 -14.14 3.69 32.37
CA ALA A 247 -13.29 2.50 32.53
C ALA A 247 -12.68 2.04 31.20
N CYS A 248 -13.46 1.99 30.12
CA CYS A 248 -12.97 1.72 28.77
C CYS A 248 -11.93 2.76 28.31
N ALA A 249 -12.20 4.06 28.57
CA ALA A 249 -11.31 5.16 28.17
C ALA A 249 -9.95 5.07 28.88
N THR A 250 -9.94 4.71 30.16
CA THR A 250 -8.74 4.50 30.99
C THR A 250 -7.89 3.33 30.50
N ILE A 251 -8.48 2.20 30.14
CA ILE A 251 -7.74 1.07 29.56
C ILE A 251 -7.16 1.41 28.19
N GLY A 252 -7.88 2.19 27.41
CA GLY A 252 -7.39 2.83 26.17
C GLY A 252 -7.22 1.91 24.95
N ARG A 253 -7.66 0.64 25.05
CA ARG A 253 -7.60 -0.37 23.98
C ARG A 253 -8.81 -1.30 24.07
N TRP A 254 -8.93 -2.24 23.13
CA TRP A 254 -9.88 -3.35 23.28
C TRP A 254 -9.61 -4.12 24.56
N ALA A 255 -10.59 -4.24 25.40
CA ALA A 255 -10.50 -4.91 26.69
C ALA A 255 -11.60 -5.98 26.84
N VAL A 256 -11.35 -6.94 27.71
CA VAL A 256 -12.35 -7.96 28.07
C VAL A 256 -13.45 -7.30 28.89
N VAL A 257 -14.71 -7.60 28.58
CA VAL A 257 -15.86 -6.97 29.23
C VAL A 257 -15.80 -7.14 30.74
N GLU A 258 -15.34 -8.28 31.25
CA GLU A 258 -15.20 -8.57 32.67
C GLU A 258 -14.17 -7.65 33.36
N GLU A 259 -13.05 -7.33 32.70
CA GLU A 259 -12.05 -6.38 33.24
C GLU A 259 -12.61 -4.96 33.31
N VAL A 260 -13.36 -4.54 32.28
CA VAL A 260 -14.00 -3.23 32.24
C VAL A 260 -15.10 -3.12 33.26
N ALA A 261 -15.93 -4.18 33.44
CA ALA A 261 -16.98 -4.24 34.42
C ALA A 261 -16.45 -4.14 35.86
N ALA A 262 -15.39 -4.88 36.17
CA ALA A 262 -14.72 -4.81 37.48
C ALA A 262 -14.14 -3.40 37.74
N LEU A 263 -13.53 -2.75 36.73
CA LEU A 263 -13.03 -1.37 36.86
C LEU A 263 -14.16 -0.36 37.01
N ALA A 264 -15.31 -0.57 36.33
CA ALA A 264 -16.50 0.28 36.40
C ALA A 264 -17.39 -0.02 37.63
N GLU A 265 -17.09 -1.05 38.44
CA GLU A 265 -17.90 -1.52 39.59
C GLU A 265 -19.35 -1.84 39.17
N LEU A 266 -19.48 -2.67 38.12
CA LEU A 266 -20.77 -3.14 37.60
C LEU A 266 -20.92 -4.62 37.81
N ASP A 267 -21.98 -5.04 38.54
CA ASP A 267 -22.29 -6.45 38.75
C ASP A 267 -22.87 -7.13 37.50
N ASP A 268 -23.72 -6.41 36.75
CA ASP A 268 -24.26 -6.83 35.46
C ASP A 268 -23.91 -5.80 34.36
N PRO A 269 -22.83 -6.00 33.60
CA PRO A 269 -22.38 -5.05 32.61
C PRO A 269 -23.16 -5.11 31.29
N LEU A 270 -23.84 -6.22 30.95
CA LEU A 270 -24.39 -6.42 29.60
C LEU A 270 -25.49 -5.40 29.24
N PRO A 271 -26.52 -5.16 30.10
CA PRO A 271 -27.54 -4.15 29.79
C PRO A 271 -26.96 -2.72 29.70
N VAL A 272 -25.89 -2.42 30.46
CA VAL A 272 -25.20 -1.13 30.41
C VAL A 272 -24.40 -0.99 29.12
N LEU A 273 -23.77 -2.10 28.69
CA LEU A 273 -23.01 -2.18 27.45
C LEU A 273 -23.91 -2.00 26.23
N ASP A 274 -25.08 -2.65 26.21
CA ASP A 274 -26.07 -2.50 25.15
C ASP A 274 -26.46 -1.02 24.97
N ARG A 275 -26.78 -0.31 26.07
CA ARG A 275 -27.07 1.13 26.01
C ARG A 275 -25.89 1.97 25.51
N ALA A 276 -24.67 1.64 25.91
CA ALA A 276 -23.47 2.36 25.43
C ALA A 276 -23.20 2.12 23.94
N VAL A 277 -23.59 0.95 23.41
CA VAL A 277 -23.53 0.63 21.97
C VAL A 277 -24.65 1.35 21.23
N ASP A 278 -25.88 1.39 21.75
CA ASP A 278 -27.02 2.11 21.15
C ASP A 278 -26.75 3.62 21.08
N LEU A 279 -26.04 4.18 22.07
CA LEU A 279 -25.56 5.58 22.04
C LEU A 279 -24.42 5.83 21.03
N GLY A 280 -23.93 4.77 20.36
CA GLY A 280 -22.85 4.89 19.39
C GLY A 280 -21.46 5.19 19.99
N VAL A 281 -21.26 5.05 21.30
CA VAL A 281 -19.99 5.33 21.99
C VAL A 281 -19.06 4.13 21.95
N LEU A 282 -19.58 2.95 22.27
CA LEU A 282 -18.82 1.71 22.33
C LEU A 282 -19.24 0.74 21.21
N ARG A 283 -18.37 -0.19 20.93
CA ARG A 283 -18.62 -1.33 20.02
C ARG A 283 -18.10 -2.61 20.65
N VAL A 284 -18.69 -3.74 20.25
CA VAL A 284 -18.38 -5.06 20.80
C VAL A 284 -17.90 -5.98 19.71
N ARG A 285 -16.95 -6.85 20.02
CA ARG A 285 -16.52 -7.94 19.13
C ARG A 285 -16.28 -9.20 19.94
N ARG A 286 -16.50 -10.35 19.33
CA ARG A 286 -16.09 -11.63 19.90
C ARG A 286 -14.70 -12.02 19.41
N ALA A 287 -13.82 -12.39 20.34
CA ALA A 287 -12.53 -12.98 20.04
C ALA A 287 -12.44 -14.32 20.78
N SER A 288 -12.52 -15.41 20.02
CA SER A 288 -12.70 -16.75 20.56
C SER A 288 -13.92 -16.83 21.49
N LEU A 289 -13.73 -17.17 22.76
CA LEU A 289 -14.81 -17.29 23.76
C LEU A 289 -15.00 -15.99 24.58
N ARG A 290 -14.22 -14.95 24.35
CA ARG A 290 -14.26 -13.69 25.11
C ARG A 290 -14.99 -12.59 24.35
N LEU A 291 -15.79 -11.82 25.08
CA LEU A 291 -16.41 -10.61 24.59
C LEU A 291 -15.47 -9.44 24.87
N LEU A 292 -15.12 -8.70 23.81
CA LEU A 292 -14.27 -7.53 23.90
C LEU A 292 -15.09 -6.28 23.63
N VAL A 293 -14.78 -5.24 24.37
CA VAL A 293 -15.37 -3.90 24.23
C VAL A 293 -14.29 -2.88 23.89
N GLY A 294 -14.62 -1.91 23.07
CA GLY A 294 -13.75 -0.79 22.71
C GLY A 294 -14.54 0.39 22.18
N PHE A 295 -13.89 1.53 22.04
CA PHE A 295 -14.54 2.73 21.50
C PHE A 295 -14.81 2.60 20.00
N ARG A 296 -15.89 3.23 19.54
CA ARG A 296 -16.20 3.36 18.12
C ARG A 296 -15.23 4.35 17.45
N SER A 297 -14.94 5.47 18.11
CA SER A 297 -14.01 6.51 17.66
C SER A 297 -12.91 6.76 18.71
N ARG A 298 -11.68 6.96 18.25
CA ARG A 298 -10.54 7.35 19.12
C ARG A 298 -10.73 8.73 19.70
N MET A 299 -11.31 9.65 18.93
CA MET A 299 -11.66 11.00 19.37
C MET A 299 -12.64 10.97 20.54
N LEU A 300 -13.72 10.17 20.45
CA LEU A 300 -14.65 9.98 21.56
C LEU A 300 -14.00 9.35 22.78
N ARG A 301 -13.08 8.42 22.59
CA ARG A 301 -12.30 7.85 23.71
C ARG A 301 -11.50 8.93 24.43
N THR A 302 -10.77 9.77 23.68
CA THR A 302 -9.97 10.85 24.26
C THR A 302 -10.88 11.88 24.96
N ALA A 303 -12.01 12.24 24.35
CA ALA A 303 -12.99 13.14 24.93
C ALA A 303 -13.60 12.59 26.25
N ALA A 304 -13.93 11.30 26.28
CA ALA A 304 -14.42 10.64 27.48
C ALA A 304 -13.37 10.64 28.60
N TYR A 305 -12.10 10.40 28.25
CA TYR A 305 -10.99 10.44 29.20
C TYR A 305 -10.74 11.86 29.73
N GLU A 306 -10.65 12.86 28.86
CA GLU A 306 -10.41 14.25 29.24
C GLU A 306 -11.59 14.90 29.96
N SER A 307 -12.81 14.39 29.80
CA SER A 307 -13.97 14.85 30.56
C SER A 307 -13.88 14.49 32.04
N MET A 308 -12.98 13.58 32.42
CA MET A 308 -12.75 13.22 33.84
C MET A 308 -11.79 14.20 34.50
N GLY A 309 -12.02 14.54 35.76
CA GLY A 309 -11.06 15.27 36.58
C GLY A 309 -9.80 14.44 36.87
N VAL A 310 -8.66 15.10 37.03
CA VAL A 310 -7.33 14.48 37.22
C VAL A 310 -7.32 13.45 38.36
N SER A 311 -8.00 13.74 39.49
CA SER A 311 -8.14 12.77 40.60
C SER A 311 -8.84 11.50 40.16
N ARG A 312 -9.95 11.59 39.41
CA ARG A 312 -10.70 10.44 38.91
C ARG A 312 -9.89 9.63 37.91
N GLN A 313 -9.14 10.30 37.03
CA GLN A 313 -8.20 9.60 36.10
C GLN A 313 -7.18 8.77 36.89
N ARG A 314 -6.52 9.39 37.89
CA ARG A 314 -5.52 8.71 38.73
C ARG A 314 -6.11 7.51 39.47
N ASP A 315 -7.28 7.66 40.09
CA ASP A 315 -7.95 6.58 40.83
C ASP A 315 -8.29 5.40 39.93
N LEU A 316 -8.78 5.69 38.72
CA LEU A 316 -9.06 4.63 37.73
C LEU A 316 -7.80 3.94 37.26
N HIS A 317 -6.68 4.65 37.06
CA HIS A 317 -5.40 4.04 36.72
C HIS A 317 -4.85 3.13 37.83
N ILE A 318 -4.97 3.54 39.11
CA ILE A 318 -4.57 2.71 40.25
C ILE A 318 -5.39 1.42 40.27
N ARG A 319 -6.70 1.53 40.15
CA ARG A 319 -7.60 0.35 40.16
C ARG A 319 -7.40 -0.52 38.92
N ALA A 320 -7.18 0.06 37.75
CA ALA A 320 -6.90 -0.69 36.53
C ALA A 320 -5.62 -1.52 36.67
N ALA A 321 -4.61 -1.01 37.34
CA ALA A 321 -3.39 -1.75 37.64
C ALA A 321 -3.62 -2.99 38.53
N GLU A 322 -4.67 -2.99 39.34
CA GLU A 322 -5.05 -4.14 40.20
C GLU A 322 -5.90 -5.17 39.42
N VAL A 323 -6.84 -4.69 38.59
CA VAL A 323 -7.86 -5.51 37.92
C VAL A 323 -7.34 -6.19 36.66
N LEU A 324 -6.48 -5.52 35.87
CA LEU A 324 -6.05 -6.06 34.57
C LEU A 324 -5.21 -7.32 34.71
N GLY A 325 -5.46 -8.31 33.86
CA GLY A 325 -4.75 -9.60 33.88
C GLY A 325 -3.35 -9.52 33.25
N ASP A 326 -3.14 -8.64 32.25
CA ASP A 326 -1.86 -8.52 31.53
C ASP A 326 -0.81 -7.74 32.35
N PRO A 327 0.36 -8.33 32.64
CA PRO A 327 1.38 -7.67 33.46
C PRO A 327 1.89 -6.34 32.85
N GLY A 328 2.07 -6.28 31.53
CA GLY A 328 2.49 -5.05 30.85
C GLY A 328 1.43 -3.95 30.92
N ALA A 329 0.15 -4.32 30.83
CA ALA A 329 -0.93 -3.36 31.03
C ALA A 329 -0.97 -2.80 32.45
N ARG A 330 -0.76 -3.66 33.47
CA ARG A 330 -0.65 -3.22 34.88
C ARG A 330 0.46 -2.20 35.07
N LEU A 331 1.66 -2.51 34.58
CA LEU A 331 2.83 -1.61 34.70
C LEU A 331 2.55 -0.26 34.02
N ARG A 332 1.94 -0.28 32.84
CA ARG A 332 1.54 0.95 32.15
C ARG A 332 0.53 1.77 32.95
N GLN A 333 -0.48 1.12 33.55
CA GLN A 333 -1.47 1.80 34.38
C GLN A 333 -0.81 2.41 35.64
N ARG A 334 0.16 1.73 36.26
CA ARG A 334 0.94 2.29 37.37
C ARG A 334 1.75 3.53 36.93
N ALA A 335 2.36 3.47 35.75
CA ALA A 335 3.09 4.63 35.20
C ALA A 335 2.15 5.83 34.93
N MET A 336 0.95 5.57 34.40
CA MET A 336 -0.04 6.63 34.19
C MET A 336 -0.62 7.20 35.51
N ALA A 337 -0.64 6.41 36.58
CA ALA A 337 -1.08 6.86 37.90
C ALA A 337 0.02 7.65 38.64
N SER A 338 1.29 7.47 38.27
CA SER A 338 2.41 8.16 38.89
C SER A 338 2.45 9.63 38.46
N GLY A 339 2.60 10.50 39.42
CA GLY A 339 2.76 11.94 39.15
C GLY A 339 4.22 12.40 38.99
N SER A 340 5.20 11.49 39.12
CA SER A 340 6.63 11.78 39.08
C SER A 340 7.43 10.54 38.65
N PRO A 341 8.68 10.71 38.18
CA PRO A 341 9.59 9.61 37.92
C PRO A 341 9.76 8.69 39.15
N ASP A 342 9.82 7.37 38.89
CA ASP A 342 9.95 6.31 39.89
C ASP A 342 10.95 5.28 39.39
N ALA A 343 12.12 5.19 40.03
CA ALA A 343 13.21 4.31 39.64
C ALA A 343 12.81 2.82 39.71
N GLY A 344 12.06 2.41 40.75
CA GLY A 344 11.62 1.03 40.91
C GLY A 344 10.64 0.61 39.81
N LEU A 345 9.67 1.47 39.48
CA LEU A 345 8.74 1.22 38.40
C LEU A 345 9.44 1.23 37.03
N ALA A 346 10.42 2.12 36.84
CA ALA A 346 11.25 2.16 35.63
C ALA A 346 12.00 0.85 35.41
N ASP A 347 12.56 0.25 36.48
CA ASP A 347 13.26 -1.04 36.42
C ASP A 347 12.31 -2.21 36.13
N GLU A 348 11.10 -2.22 36.71
CA GLU A 348 10.07 -3.24 36.43
C GLU A 348 9.63 -3.18 34.95
N LEU A 349 9.43 -1.96 34.41
CA LEU A 349 9.08 -1.74 33.01
C LEU A 349 10.22 -2.19 32.06
N ASP A 350 11.48 -1.89 32.42
CA ASP A 350 12.67 -2.29 31.66
C ASP A 350 12.79 -3.82 31.59
N GLN A 351 12.65 -4.50 32.72
CA GLN A 351 12.65 -5.97 32.77
C GLN A 351 11.50 -6.59 31.96
N TRP A 352 10.31 -5.98 32.02
CA TRP A 352 9.18 -6.42 31.21
C TRP A 352 9.44 -6.23 29.72
N ALA A 353 9.98 -5.09 29.33
CA ALA A 353 10.37 -4.79 27.96
C ALA A 353 11.40 -5.78 27.40
N ALA A 354 12.44 -6.10 28.22
CA ALA A 354 13.46 -7.08 27.85
C ALA A 354 12.87 -8.48 27.62
N ARG A 355 11.91 -8.93 28.47
CA ARG A 355 11.18 -10.20 28.22
C ARG A 355 10.39 -10.17 26.90
N CYS A 356 9.65 -9.09 26.66
CA CYS A 356 8.92 -8.93 25.41
C CYS A 356 9.85 -8.96 24.18
N ALA A 357 10.99 -8.30 24.26
CA ALA A 357 12.01 -8.30 23.20
C ALA A 357 12.58 -9.72 22.97
N GLY A 358 12.87 -10.47 24.03
CA GLY A 358 13.30 -11.86 23.94
C GLY A 358 12.28 -12.77 23.21
N GLU A 359 10.99 -12.50 23.36
CA GLU A 359 9.91 -13.16 22.64
C GLU A 359 9.70 -12.60 21.21
N GLY A 360 10.39 -11.52 20.84
CA GLY A 360 10.20 -10.80 19.57
C GLY A 360 8.95 -9.91 19.53
N ALA A 361 8.28 -9.69 20.65
CA ALA A 361 7.11 -8.82 20.77
C ALA A 361 7.53 -7.34 20.82
N TRP A 362 8.09 -6.86 19.71
CA TRP A 362 8.78 -5.57 19.60
C TRP A 362 7.92 -4.35 19.89
N GLU A 363 6.65 -4.37 19.51
CA GLU A 363 5.72 -3.28 19.81
C GLU A 363 5.57 -3.08 21.33
N ARG A 364 5.32 -4.19 22.05
CA ARG A 364 5.16 -4.18 23.51
C ARG A 364 6.45 -3.81 24.22
N ALA A 365 7.59 -4.27 23.69
CA ALA A 365 8.89 -3.93 24.21
C ALA A 365 9.19 -2.42 24.05
N GLY A 366 8.94 -1.85 22.87
CA GLY A 366 9.13 -0.43 22.59
C GLY A 366 8.26 0.48 23.45
N GLU A 367 6.95 0.14 23.60
CA GLU A 367 6.05 0.88 24.51
C GLU A 367 6.55 0.87 25.96
N ALA A 368 6.98 -0.30 26.44
CA ALA A 368 7.43 -0.44 27.82
C ALA A 368 8.77 0.25 28.06
N TRP A 369 9.73 0.19 27.11
CA TRP A 369 10.99 0.94 27.24
C TRP A 369 10.79 2.45 27.18
N LEU A 370 9.86 2.95 26.35
CA LEU A 370 9.54 4.38 26.36
C LEU A 370 8.99 4.82 27.72
N ALA A 371 8.03 4.06 28.28
CA ALA A 371 7.51 4.32 29.61
C ALA A 371 8.61 4.23 30.69
N ALA A 372 9.52 3.24 30.59
CA ALA A 372 10.66 3.10 31.50
C ALA A 372 11.63 4.29 31.40
N SER A 373 11.91 4.78 30.19
CA SER A 373 12.72 5.99 29.98
C SER A 373 12.08 7.20 30.66
N ARG A 374 10.77 7.41 30.48
CA ARG A 374 10.04 8.53 31.11
C ARG A 374 9.91 8.42 32.63
N MET A 375 9.92 7.21 33.17
CA MET A 375 9.92 6.98 34.63
C MET A 375 11.33 7.01 35.25
N SER A 376 12.39 7.10 34.46
CA SER A 376 13.77 7.10 34.97
C SER A 376 14.10 8.40 35.74
N VAL A 377 14.77 8.26 36.87
CA VAL A 377 15.28 9.38 37.65
C VAL A 377 16.70 9.78 37.18
N SER A 378 17.46 8.81 36.68
CA SER A 378 18.83 9.00 36.17
C SER A 378 18.81 9.25 34.67
N GLU A 379 19.42 10.33 34.21
CA GLU A 379 19.54 10.66 32.78
C GLU A 379 20.27 9.59 31.95
N PRO A 380 21.40 8.98 32.41
CA PRO A 380 22.03 7.89 31.68
C PRO A 380 21.12 6.66 31.50
N GLU A 381 20.31 6.30 32.52
CA GLU A 381 19.37 5.20 32.44
C GLU A 381 18.20 5.53 31.51
N ALA A 382 17.69 6.76 31.55
CA ALA A 382 16.68 7.24 30.62
C ALA A 382 17.14 7.13 29.16
N ALA A 383 18.38 7.57 28.88
CA ALA A 383 19.00 7.49 27.57
C ALA A 383 19.18 6.03 27.10
N ARG A 384 19.69 5.15 27.96
CA ARG A 384 19.84 3.72 27.63
C ARG A 384 18.50 3.09 27.26
N ARG A 385 17.46 3.35 28.04
CA ARG A 385 16.09 2.83 27.80
C ARG A 385 15.49 3.41 26.53
N LEU A 386 15.77 4.69 26.22
CA LEU A 386 15.35 5.32 24.97
C LEU A 386 16.00 4.65 23.75
N VAL A 387 17.30 4.35 23.80
CA VAL A 387 18.02 3.60 22.76
C VAL A 387 17.34 2.23 22.53
N SER A 388 17.03 1.49 23.62
CA SER A 388 16.35 0.20 23.53
C SER A 388 14.92 0.33 22.96
N CYS A 389 14.21 1.41 23.32
CA CYS A 389 12.90 1.73 22.75
C CYS A 389 12.96 1.91 21.23
N LEU A 390 13.92 2.72 20.75
CA LEU A 390 14.04 2.97 19.31
C LEU A 390 14.45 1.70 18.55
N ASP A 391 15.37 0.91 19.10
CA ASP A 391 15.72 -0.38 18.49
C ASP A 391 14.51 -1.32 18.33
N ALA A 392 13.68 -1.40 19.37
CA ALA A 392 12.43 -2.18 19.31
C ALA A 392 11.42 -1.61 18.29
N LYS A 393 11.28 -0.28 18.22
CA LYS A 393 10.38 0.38 17.27
C LYS A 393 10.82 0.16 15.81
N VAL A 394 12.13 0.26 15.50
CA VAL A 394 12.67 -0.07 14.17
C VAL A 394 12.44 -1.55 13.87
N SER A 395 12.66 -2.44 14.83
CA SER A 395 12.46 -3.89 14.69
C SER A 395 10.99 -4.27 14.43
N ASN A 396 10.04 -3.49 14.97
CA ASN A 396 8.62 -3.65 14.67
C ASN A 396 8.21 -3.03 13.33
N GLY A 397 8.92 -2.00 12.88
CA GLY A 397 8.64 -1.25 11.67
C GLY A 397 7.95 0.10 11.88
N ASN A 398 7.96 0.64 13.09
CA ASN A 398 7.35 1.94 13.40
C ASN A 398 8.31 3.10 13.12
N LEU A 399 8.73 3.28 11.87
CA LEU A 399 9.80 4.25 11.52
C LEU A 399 9.38 5.71 11.73
N PHE A 400 8.11 6.04 11.59
CA PHE A 400 7.62 7.41 11.85
C PHE A 400 7.75 7.80 13.31
N ASP A 401 7.44 6.88 14.24
CA ASP A 401 7.64 7.10 15.67
C ASP A 401 9.15 7.22 16.01
N VAL A 402 9.99 6.43 15.34
CA VAL A 402 11.45 6.52 15.47
C VAL A 402 11.94 7.87 15.03
N GLN A 403 11.55 8.33 13.85
CA GLN A 403 11.99 9.61 13.30
C GLN A 403 11.64 10.78 14.21
N ALA A 404 10.47 10.74 14.84
CA ALA A 404 10.07 11.78 15.79
C ALA A 404 10.89 11.78 17.09
N LEU A 405 11.53 10.66 17.47
CA LEU A 405 12.39 10.55 18.66
C LEU A 405 13.88 10.71 18.35
N ILE A 406 14.29 10.77 17.08
CA ILE A 406 15.71 10.93 16.71
C ILE A 406 16.36 12.17 17.33
N PRO A 407 15.73 13.38 17.32
CA PRO A 407 16.35 14.56 17.92
C PRO A 407 16.63 14.37 19.42
N GLU A 408 15.75 13.70 20.14
CA GLU A 408 15.95 13.36 21.56
C GLU A 408 17.08 12.34 21.72
N LEU A 409 17.12 11.30 20.88
CA LEU A 409 18.20 10.31 20.88
C LEU A 409 19.56 10.96 20.62
N GLU A 410 19.65 11.86 19.64
CA GLU A 410 20.88 12.56 19.27
C GLU A 410 21.38 13.49 20.37
N SER A 411 20.51 14.00 21.24
CA SER A 411 20.88 14.80 22.40
C SER A 411 21.51 13.96 23.53
N THR A 412 21.35 12.62 23.50
CA THR A 412 21.93 11.73 24.50
C THR A 412 23.45 11.50 24.28
N ALA A 413 24.16 10.98 25.28
CA ALA A 413 25.56 10.62 25.13
C ALA A 413 25.76 9.57 24.03
N ALA A 414 26.84 9.74 23.24
CA ALA A 414 27.19 8.78 22.19
C ALA A 414 27.49 7.40 22.79
N SER A 415 26.96 6.34 22.17
CA SER A 415 27.22 4.95 22.52
C SER A 415 27.21 4.07 21.29
N PRO A 416 27.92 2.92 21.27
CA PRO A 416 27.91 2.00 20.15
C PRO A 416 26.50 1.53 19.77
N LEU A 417 25.64 1.26 20.75
CA LEU A 417 24.28 0.82 20.49
C LEU A 417 23.42 1.96 19.88
N ARG A 418 23.62 3.21 20.33
CA ARG A 418 22.95 4.39 19.73
C ARG A 418 23.31 4.52 18.24
N GLU A 419 24.60 4.45 17.90
CA GLU A 419 25.05 4.50 16.50
C GLU A 419 24.46 3.34 15.68
N ALA A 420 24.40 2.14 16.26
CA ALA A 420 23.80 0.97 15.59
C ALA A 420 22.30 1.14 15.34
N VAL A 421 21.56 1.75 16.26
CA VAL A 421 20.11 2.03 16.10
C VAL A 421 19.88 3.09 15.03
N LEU A 422 20.69 4.16 15.00
CA LEU A 422 20.64 5.16 13.94
C LEU A 422 20.97 4.54 12.58
N GLY A 423 22.01 3.71 12.50
CA GLY A 423 22.34 2.96 11.27
C GLY A 423 21.23 2.01 10.84
N TYR A 424 20.58 1.34 11.79
CA TYR A 424 19.44 0.48 11.51
C TYR A 424 18.23 1.27 10.96
N HIS A 425 17.97 2.45 11.48
CA HIS A 425 16.93 3.33 10.95
C HIS A 425 17.24 3.76 9.52
N GLN A 426 18.47 4.22 9.23
CA GLN A 426 18.90 4.59 7.87
C GLN A 426 18.78 3.40 6.88
N LEU A 427 19.16 2.19 7.35
CA LEU A 427 18.98 0.96 6.57
C LEU A 427 17.52 0.76 6.16
N MET A 428 16.58 0.88 7.11
CA MET A 428 15.15 0.69 6.83
C MET A 428 14.57 1.75 5.88
N LEU A 429 15.14 2.95 5.86
CA LEU A 429 14.82 4.01 4.91
C LEU A 429 15.42 3.78 3.50
N GLY A 430 16.39 2.85 3.38
CA GLY A 430 17.06 2.56 2.12
C GLY A 430 18.32 3.40 1.87
N HIS A 431 18.85 4.10 2.87
CA HIS A 431 20.06 4.92 2.81
C HIS A 431 21.29 4.06 3.13
N ARG A 432 21.87 3.44 2.07
CA ARG A 432 22.93 2.45 2.20
C ARG A 432 24.19 2.99 2.88
N ASP A 433 24.75 4.09 2.35
CA ASP A 433 26.06 4.61 2.75
C ASP A 433 26.03 5.16 4.18
N GLU A 434 24.94 5.86 4.53
CA GLU A 434 24.73 6.36 5.88
C GLU A 434 24.58 5.21 6.89
N ALA A 435 23.83 4.17 6.51
CA ALA A 435 23.69 2.98 7.35
C ALA A 435 25.02 2.28 7.54
N GLU A 436 25.83 2.09 6.50
CA GLU A 436 27.14 1.45 6.55
C GLU A 436 28.09 2.21 7.48
N VAL A 437 28.21 3.53 7.30
CA VAL A 437 29.10 4.38 8.12
C VAL A 437 28.73 4.28 9.60
N LEU A 438 27.45 4.37 9.93
CA LEU A 438 26.98 4.31 11.31
C LEU A 438 27.18 2.92 11.94
N LEU A 439 26.86 1.84 11.21
CA LEU A 439 27.00 0.47 11.70
C LEU A 439 28.47 0.06 11.87
N GLN A 440 29.35 0.44 10.93
CA GLN A 440 30.80 0.19 11.06
C GLN A 440 31.42 0.98 12.21
N ARG A 441 31.00 2.24 12.41
CA ARG A 441 31.44 3.05 13.56
C ARG A 441 30.97 2.40 14.87
N ALA A 442 29.71 1.97 14.95
CA ALA A 442 29.17 1.25 16.09
C ALA A 442 30.02 0.02 16.44
N TRP A 443 30.42 -0.78 15.45
CA TRP A 443 31.26 -1.96 15.63
C TRP A 443 32.64 -1.63 16.11
N GLN A 444 33.32 -0.63 15.52
CA GLN A 444 34.65 -0.20 15.90
C GLN A 444 34.69 0.32 17.34
N GLN A 445 33.65 1.02 17.79
CA GLN A 445 33.53 1.57 19.13
C GLN A 445 33.12 0.53 20.20
N ALA A 446 32.64 -0.64 19.78
CA ALA A 446 32.12 -1.66 20.68
C ALA A 446 33.19 -2.55 21.36
N THR A 447 34.50 -2.20 21.27
CA THR A 447 35.59 -3.05 21.74
C THR A 447 35.40 -3.49 23.20
N ASP A 448 35.02 -2.57 24.10
CA ASP A 448 34.84 -2.81 25.53
C ASP A 448 33.39 -3.12 25.93
N CYS A 449 32.45 -3.25 24.95
CA CYS A 449 31.08 -3.61 25.22
C CYS A 449 30.91 -5.09 25.57
N ASP A 450 29.79 -5.39 26.26
CA ASP A 450 29.39 -6.76 26.55
C ASP A 450 29.03 -7.54 25.28
N ARG A 451 28.96 -8.87 25.40
CA ARG A 451 28.65 -9.78 24.29
C ARG A 451 27.25 -9.53 23.68
N ALA A 452 26.29 -9.14 24.51
CA ALA A 452 24.93 -8.87 24.06
C ALA A 452 24.86 -7.67 23.11
N THR A 453 25.54 -6.56 23.51
CA THR A 453 25.65 -5.34 22.67
C THR A 453 26.40 -5.65 21.37
N LYS A 454 27.53 -6.37 21.42
CA LYS A 454 28.26 -6.78 20.21
C LYS A 454 27.43 -7.65 19.28
N SER A 455 26.68 -8.61 19.83
CA SER A 455 25.79 -9.47 19.06
C SER A 455 24.70 -8.65 18.35
N ALA A 456 24.09 -7.68 19.04
CA ALA A 456 23.09 -6.80 18.44
C ALA A 456 23.66 -5.99 17.27
N ILE A 457 24.87 -5.41 17.41
CA ILE A 457 25.52 -4.66 16.33
C ILE A 457 25.86 -5.57 15.14
N ALA A 458 26.44 -6.75 15.39
CA ALA A 458 26.77 -7.74 14.36
C ALA A 458 25.51 -8.19 13.60
N HIS A 459 24.39 -8.38 14.30
CA HIS A 459 23.09 -8.67 13.69
C HIS A 459 22.60 -7.53 12.76
N ARG A 460 22.82 -6.25 13.11
CA ARG A 460 22.46 -5.11 12.24
C ARG A 460 23.35 -5.06 10.99
N LEU A 461 24.63 -5.41 11.11
CA LEU A 461 25.54 -5.58 9.98
C LEU A 461 25.13 -6.76 9.08
N ALA A 462 24.67 -7.88 9.66
CA ALA A 462 24.11 -8.99 8.88
C ALA A 462 22.87 -8.54 8.11
N LEU A 463 21.96 -7.78 8.72
CA LEU A 463 20.75 -7.26 8.06
C LEU A 463 21.09 -6.25 6.96
N HIS A 464 22.10 -5.39 7.16
CA HIS A 464 22.62 -4.48 6.14
C HIS A 464 23.07 -5.25 4.89
N ASN A 465 23.85 -6.31 5.07
CA ASN A 465 24.34 -7.15 3.99
C ASN A 465 23.23 -8.01 3.36
N LEU A 466 22.16 -8.34 4.10
CA LEU A 466 20.98 -8.99 3.54
C LEU A 466 20.25 -8.07 2.56
N VAL A 467 20.08 -6.79 2.89
CA VAL A 467 19.42 -5.81 2.01
C VAL A 467 20.32 -5.47 0.81
N ASP A 468 21.63 -5.38 1.02
CA ASP A 468 22.60 -5.21 -0.06
C ASP A 468 22.82 -6.47 -0.89
N TRP A 469 22.28 -7.60 -0.42
CA TRP A 469 22.42 -8.93 -1.02
C TRP A 469 23.89 -9.36 -1.21
N ASN A 470 24.76 -8.99 -0.25
CA ASN A 470 26.14 -9.45 -0.16
C ASN A 470 26.19 -10.72 0.67
N SER A 471 26.00 -11.86 0.03
CA SER A 471 25.80 -13.15 0.71
C SER A 471 27.00 -13.58 1.55
N ALA A 472 28.24 -13.31 1.12
CA ALA A 472 29.45 -13.66 1.86
C ALA A 472 29.59 -12.88 3.16
N GLU A 473 29.43 -11.55 3.11
CA GLU A 473 29.45 -10.71 4.31
C GLU A 473 28.25 -11.00 5.22
N LEU A 474 27.07 -11.27 4.63
CA LEU A 474 25.89 -11.67 5.38
C LEU A 474 26.15 -12.92 6.23
N VAL A 475 26.74 -13.97 5.65
CA VAL A 475 27.12 -15.20 6.38
C VAL A 475 28.11 -14.88 7.50
N THR A 476 29.16 -14.12 7.20
CA THR A 476 30.21 -13.74 8.17
C THR A 476 29.62 -13.01 9.39
N TRP A 477 28.79 -11.98 9.15
CA TRP A 477 28.18 -11.20 10.23
C TRP A 477 27.11 -11.97 11.00
N ALA A 478 26.35 -12.82 10.31
CA ALA A 478 25.34 -13.67 10.96
C ALA A 478 25.99 -14.69 11.89
N GLU A 479 27.04 -15.38 11.45
CA GLU A 479 27.80 -16.32 12.29
C GLU A 479 28.42 -15.63 13.50
N ARG A 480 28.98 -14.43 13.32
CA ARG A 480 29.52 -13.63 14.42
C ARG A 480 28.44 -13.20 15.43
N ALA A 481 27.28 -12.78 14.95
CA ALA A 481 26.17 -12.42 15.83
C ALA A 481 25.70 -13.63 16.66
N ILE A 482 25.64 -14.82 16.06
CA ILE A 482 25.26 -16.07 16.70
C ILE A 482 26.30 -16.44 17.78
N GLU A 483 27.57 -16.44 17.43
CA GLU A 483 28.66 -16.74 18.37
C GLU A 483 28.65 -15.79 19.59
N LEU A 484 28.44 -14.50 19.38
CA LEU A 484 28.38 -13.49 20.43
C LEU A 484 27.14 -13.62 21.31
N ALA A 485 25.99 -14.07 20.74
CA ALA A 485 24.77 -14.31 21.48
C ALA A 485 24.87 -15.55 22.38
N ASP A 486 25.67 -16.54 21.98
CA ASP A 486 25.85 -17.75 22.76
C ASP A 486 26.55 -17.44 24.10
N GLY A 487 25.90 -17.79 25.22
CA GLY A 487 26.35 -17.47 26.56
C GLY A 487 26.25 -15.97 26.98
N ALA A 488 25.58 -15.12 26.18
CA ALA A 488 25.30 -13.77 26.62
C ALA A 488 24.29 -13.75 27.78
N VAL A 489 24.50 -12.85 28.74
CA VAL A 489 23.63 -12.64 29.90
C VAL A 489 23.30 -11.15 29.99
N PRO A 490 22.00 -10.76 29.86
CA PRO A 490 20.85 -11.61 29.57
C PRO A 490 20.87 -12.19 28.15
N SER A 491 20.10 -13.27 27.93
CA SER A 491 19.90 -13.84 26.60
C SER A 491 19.30 -12.80 25.65
N VAL A 492 19.84 -12.71 24.43
CA VAL A 492 19.46 -11.69 23.45
C VAL A 492 18.82 -12.32 22.20
N PRO A 493 17.81 -11.66 21.60
CA PRO A 493 17.12 -12.17 20.40
C PRO A 493 18.00 -12.15 19.14
N SER A 494 19.08 -11.35 19.13
CA SER A 494 19.96 -11.16 17.96
C SER A 494 20.53 -12.45 17.39
N GLY A 495 20.90 -13.41 18.24
CA GLY A 495 21.45 -14.70 17.79
C GLY A 495 20.40 -15.53 17.02
N LEU A 496 19.17 -15.60 17.52
CA LEU A 496 18.09 -16.33 16.85
C LEU A 496 17.66 -15.63 15.54
N GLU A 497 17.62 -14.31 15.54
CA GLU A 497 17.34 -13.52 14.35
C GLU A 497 18.45 -13.66 13.31
N ALA A 498 19.70 -13.68 13.71
CA ALA A 498 20.84 -13.90 12.84
C ALA A 498 20.83 -15.32 12.20
N HIS A 499 20.37 -16.35 12.92
CA HIS A 499 20.20 -17.69 12.35
C HIS A 499 19.20 -17.71 11.17
N THR A 500 18.15 -16.91 11.23
CA THR A 500 17.18 -16.83 10.11
C THR A 500 17.78 -16.13 8.89
N MET A 501 18.68 -15.19 9.08
CA MET A 501 19.40 -14.51 8.00
C MET A 501 20.55 -15.37 7.45
N LEU A 502 21.23 -16.13 8.31
CA LEU A 502 22.28 -17.08 7.92
C LEU A 502 21.79 -18.05 6.83
N GLY A 503 20.59 -18.60 6.99
CA GLY A 503 20.00 -19.50 5.99
C GLY A 503 19.82 -18.85 4.62
N LEU A 504 19.45 -17.56 4.55
CA LEU A 504 19.34 -16.83 3.28
C LEU A 504 20.73 -16.53 2.70
N GLY A 505 21.69 -16.15 3.53
CA GLY A 505 23.07 -15.92 3.10
C GLY A 505 23.73 -17.17 2.51
N LEU A 506 23.60 -18.30 3.20
CA LEU A 506 24.10 -19.60 2.72
C LEU A 506 23.43 -20.00 1.39
N GLY A 507 22.13 -19.76 1.26
CA GLY A 507 21.42 -19.96 0.00
C GLY A 507 21.96 -19.09 -1.13
N GLY A 508 22.24 -17.80 -0.85
CA GLY A 508 22.83 -16.85 -1.80
C GLY A 508 24.29 -17.15 -2.16
N GLU A 509 25.00 -17.95 -1.37
CA GLU A 509 26.31 -18.54 -1.72
C GLU A 509 26.19 -19.85 -2.51
N GLY A 510 24.99 -20.32 -2.81
CA GLY A 510 24.75 -21.60 -3.47
C GLY A 510 24.88 -22.83 -2.56
N ARG A 511 24.92 -22.66 -1.25
CA ARG A 511 25.02 -23.70 -0.21
C ARG A 511 23.62 -24.13 0.25
N ALA A 512 22.79 -24.58 -0.69
CA ALA A 512 21.38 -24.86 -0.45
C ALA A 512 21.12 -25.90 0.67
N ALA A 513 21.97 -26.94 0.78
CA ALA A 513 21.84 -27.95 1.83
C ALA A 513 22.09 -27.36 3.23
N ASP A 514 23.13 -26.54 3.37
CA ASP A 514 23.47 -25.86 4.63
C ASP A 514 22.40 -24.86 5.02
N ALA A 515 21.86 -24.12 4.03
CA ALA A 515 20.75 -23.19 4.22
C ALA A 515 19.49 -23.87 4.80
N VAL A 516 19.07 -24.99 4.22
CA VAL A 516 17.94 -25.79 4.72
C VAL A 516 18.23 -26.33 6.12
N GLN A 517 19.45 -26.78 6.39
CA GLN A 517 19.86 -27.24 7.72
C GLN A 517 19.79 -26.13 8.77
N ALA A 518 20.25 -24.91 8.42
CA ALA A 518 20.17 -23.76 9.31
C ALA A 518 18.72 -23.48 9.73
N TYR A 519 17.75 -23.46 8.80
CA TYR A 519 16.33 -23.31 9.12
C TYR A 519 15.77 -24.47 9.93
N THR A 520 16.16 -25.71 9.66
CA THR A 520 15.70 -26.88 10.43
C THR A 520 16.08 -26.75 11.91
N LYS A 521 17.27 -26.24 12.22
CA LYS A 521 17.71 -25.96 13.60
C LYS A 521 16.84 -24.90 14.27
N VAL A 522 16.55 -23.80 13.58
CA VAL A 522 15.74 -22.70 14.12
C VAL A 522 14.29 -23.14 14.36
N THR A 523 13.63 -23.76 13.37
CA THR A 523 12.25 -24.20 13.47
C THR A 523 12.04 -25.36 14.45
N GLY A 524 13.10 -26.13 14.72
CA GLY A 524 13.11 -27.13 15.79
C GLY A 524 13.10 -26.52 17.18
N SER A 525 13.69 -25.34 17.36
CA SER A 525 13.79 -24.63 18.63
C SER A 525 12.66 -23.64 18.89
N VAL A 526 12.08 -23.04 17.85
CA VAL A 526 11.05 -21.98 17.95
C VAL A 526 9.88 -22.28 17.02
N ARG A 527 8.78 -22.79 17.62
CA ARG A 527 7.56 -23.17 16.85
C ARG A 527 6.41 -22.17 16.98
N ALA A 528 6.52 -21.17 17.84
CA ALA A 528 5.44 -20.22 18.14
C ALA A 528 5.99 -18.83 18.43
N GLY A 529 5.11 -17.81 18.46
CA GLY A 529 5.46 -16.43 18.75
C GLY A 529 6.15 -15.71 17.57
N ALA A 530 6.57 -14.47 17.81
CA ALA A 530 7.12 -13.59 16.77
C ALA A 530 8.43 -14.12 16.15
N GLN A 531 9.22 -14.86 16.89
CA GLN A 531 10.43 -15.47 16.35
C GLN A 531 10.11 -16.65 15.41
N GLY A 532 9.05 -17.42 15.71
CA GLY A 532 8.52 -18.45 14.81
C GLY A 532 8.00 -17.84 13.50
N GLN A 533 7.32 -16.69 13.57
CA GLN A 533 6.90 -15.93 12.39
C GLN A 533 8.10 -15.57 11.47
N ARG A 534 9.19 -15.06 12.06
CA ARG A 534 10.40 -14.68 11.31
C ARG A 534 11.06 -15.88 10.67
N ALA A 535 11.22 -16.98 11.41
CA ALA A 535 11.80 -18.21 10.88
C ALA A 535 10.97 -18.76 9.71
N MET A 536 9.67 -18.78 9.84
CA MET A 536 8.73 -19.24 8.78
C MET A 536 8.80 -18.34 7.54
N MET A 537 8.86 -17.03 7.69
CA MET A 537 9.00 -16.08 6.57
C MET A 537 10.32 -16.30 5.83
N GLY A 538 11.46 -16.40 6.54
CA GLY A 538 12.76 -16.63 5.92
C GLY A 538 12.86 -17.99 5.24
N GLN A 539 12.32 -19.04 5.86
CA GLN A 539 12.26 -20.39 5.29
C GLN A 539 11.40 -20.42 4.03
N GLY A 540 10.25 -19.76 4.05
CA GLY A 540 9.38 -19.64 2.87
C GLY A 540 10.07 -18.92 1.70
N TRP A 541 10.83 -17.84 1.97
CA TRP A 541 11.64 -17.19 0.95
C TRP A 541 12.73 -18.14 0.38
N LEU A 542 13.46 -18.84 1.24
CA LEU A 542 14.44 -19.85 0.79
C LEU A 542 13.78 -20.94 -0.07
N HIS A 543 12.63 -21.47 0.34
CA HIS A 543 11.93 -22.50 -0.44
C HIS A 543 11.44 -21.98 -1.79
N LEU A 544 11.04 -20.71 -1.88
CA LEU A 544 10.72 -20.07 -3.17
C LEU A 544 11.95 -20.06 -4.10
N ALA A 545 13.10 -19.68 -3.54
CA ALA A 545 14.36 -19.68 -4.28
C ALA A 545 14.86 -21.08 -4.68
N LEU A 546 14.41 -22.14 -4.01
CA LEU A 546 14.79 -23.53 -4.28
C LEU A 546 13.74 -24.34 -5.08
N ASP A 547 12.88 -23.67 -5.85
CA ASP A 547 11.80 -24.28 -6.66
C ASP A 547 10.76 -25.08 -5.87
N ARG A 548 10.69 -24.93 -4.53
CA ARG A 548 9.69 -25.55 -3.64
C ARG A 548 8.47 -24.63 -3.45
N VAL A 549 7.93 -24.11 -4.56
CA VAL A 549 6.98 -22.99 -4.56
C VAL A 549 5.68 -23.26 -3.79
N PRO A 550 5.04 -24.47 -3.85
CA PRO A 550 3.85 -24.72 -3.02
C PRO A 550 4.14 -24.67 -1.52
N LEU A 551 5.29 -25.18 -1.09
CA LEU A 551 5.72 -25.14 0.31
C LEU A 551 6.01 -23.70 0.74
N ALA A 552 6.72 -22.95 -0.10
CA ALA A 552 6.99 -21.53 0.11
C ALA A 552 5.70 -20.72 0.29
N ALA A 553 4.71 -20.92 -0.60
CA ALA A 553 3.42 -20.23 -0.51
C ALA A 553 2.69 -20.56 0.80
N HIS A 554 2.73 -21.81 1.25
CA HIS A 554 2.12 -22.23 2.52
C HIS A 554 2.80 -21.57 3.73
N GLU A 555 4.13 -21.62 3.79
CA GLU A 555 4.91 -21.04 4.90
C GLU A 555 4.76 -19.52 4.97
N LEU A 556 4.82 -18.83 3.83
CA LEU A 556 4.64 -17.37 3.76
C LEU A 556 3.22 -16.96 4.13
N GLU A 557 2.20 -17.74 3.74
CA GLU A 557 0.81 -17.48 4.14
C GLU A 557 0.60 -17.67 5.64
N MET A 558 1.26 -18.67 6.23
CA MET A 558 1.26 -18.87 7.67
C MET A 558 1.99 -17.75 8.43
N ALA A 559 3.06 -17.19 7.86
CA ALA A 559 3.82 -16.08 8.46
C ALA A 559 3.14 -14.71 8.32
N ALA A 560 2.21 -14.52 7.37
CA ALA A 560 1.61 -13.22 7.06
C ALA A 560 0.76 -12.60 8.20
N PRO A 561 -0.08 -13.33 8.98
CA PRO A 561 -0.94 -12.73 10.00
C PRO A 561 -0.17 -12.28 11.25
N ILE A 562 -0.21 -11.00 11.60
CA ILE A 562 0.43 -10.45 12.82
C ILE A 562 -0.22 -11.02 14.09
N SER A 563 -1.55 -11.07 14.14
CA SER A 563 -2.31 -11.46 15.32
C SER A 563 -2.09 -12.91 15.73
N ALA A 564 -1.88 -13.82 14.77
CA ALA A 564 -1.66 -15.24 15.03
C ALA A 564 -0.34 -15.50 15.79
N TRP A 565 0.66 -14.67 15.55
CA TRP A 565 2.01 -14.82 16.09
C TRP A 565 2.34 -13.83 17.20
N ARG A 566 1.48 -12.82 17.47
CA ARG A 566 1.86 -11.61 18.23
C ARG A 566 3.17 -11.00 17.71
N GLY A 567 3.30 -11.00 16.37
CA GLY A 567 4.54 -10.77 15.66
C GLY A 567 4.77 -9.31 15.29
N SER A 568 5.72 -9.12 14.38
CA SER A 568 6.15 -7.83 13.88
C SER A 568 5.43 -7.46 12.60
N THR A 569 4.98 -6.21 12.49
CA THR A 569 4.42 -5.64 11.25
C THR A 569 5.42 -5.74 10.10
N ARG A 570 6.73 -5.52 10.39
CA ARG A 570 7.81 -5.67 9.43
C ARG A 570 7.85 -7.08 8.83
N VAL A 571 7.82 -8.12 9.67
CA VAL A 571 7.86 -9.51 9.19
C VAL A 571 6.62 -9.87 8.37
N SER A 572 5.44 -9.40 8.79
CA SER A 572 4.20 -9.57 8.04
C SER A 572 4.26 -8.91 6.65
N LEU A 573 4.83 -7.71 6.55
CA LEU A 573 5.04 -7.01 5.28
C LEU A 573 5.91 -7.84 4.32
N TRP A 574 7.07 -8.31 4.78
CA TRP A 574 7.97 -9.13 3.97
C TRP A 574 7.35 -10.48 3.59
N ALA A 575 6.60 -11.12 4.50
CA ALA A 575 5.89 -12.37 4.22
C ALA A 575 4.85 -12.18 3.11
N ASN A 576 4.04 -11.12 3.14
CA ASN A 576 3.07 -10.82 2.09
C ASN A 576 3.74 -10.46 0.76
N GLY A 577 4.87 -9.73 0.78
CA GLY A 577 5.64 -9.42 -0.44
C GLY A 577 6.11 -10.69 -1.14
N TRP A 578 6.80 -11.59 -0.43
CA TRP A 578 7.26 -12.85 -1.01
C TRP A 578 6.12 -13.83 -1.34
N LEU A 579 5.02 -13.82 -0.57
CA LEU A 579 3.82 -14.60 -0.87
C LEU A 579 3.23 -14.21 -2.22
N ALA A 580 3.19 -12.91 -2.54
CA ALA A 580 2.72 -12.44 -3.84
C ALA A 580 3.55 -13.05 -4.99
N HIS A 581 4.89 -13.09 -4.87
CA HIS A 581 5.76 -13.73 -5.86
C HIS A 581 5.57 -15.25 -5.95
N ALA A 582 5.40 -15.94 -4.83
CA ALA A 582 5.13 -17.38 -4.80
C ALA A 582 3.79 -17.71 -5.49
N ARG A 583 2.74 -16.93 -5.21
CA ARG A 583 1.42 -17.09 -5.86
C ARG A 583 1.46 -16.75 -7.35
N LEU A 584 2.24 -15.74 -7.76
CA LEU A 584 2.49 -15.43 -9.17
C LEU A 584 3.17 -16.60 -9.89
N ALA A 585 4.19 -17.22 -9.30
CA ALA A 585 4.89 -18.37 -9.89
C ALA A 585 3.93 -19.55 -10.11
N LEU A 586 3.02 -19.82 -9.16
CA LEU A 586 1.95 -20.81 -9.26
C LEU A 586 0.86 -20.46 -10.28
N GLY A 587 0.79 -19.20 -10.75
CA GLY A 587 -0.24 -18.72 -11.66
C GLY A 587 -1.54 -18.29 -10.98
N ASP A 588 -1.57 -18.13 -9.66
CA ASP A 588 -2.73 -17.64 -8.90
C ASP A 588 -2.68 -16.12 -8.74
N LEU A 589 -3.09 -15.40 -9.80
CA LEU A 589 -3.08 -13.93 -9.82
C LEU A 589 -4.03 -13.33 -8.77
N ARG A 590 -5.10 -14.03 -8.41
CA ARG A 590 -6.06 -13.54 -7.41
C ARG A 590 -5.43 -13.56 -6.01
N ALA A 591 -4.84 -14.68 -5.62
CA ALA A 591 -4.17 -14.79 -4.32
C ALA A 591 -2.92 -13.89 -4.24
N ALA A 592 -2.19 -13.72 -5.38
CA ALA A 592 -1.07 -12.78 -5.46
C ALA A 592 -1.54 -11.34 -5.22
N GLN A 593 -2.64 -10.91 -5.86
CA GLN A 593 -3.23 -9.58 -5.63
C GLN A 593 -3.66 -9.41 -4.17
N ALA A 594 -4.33 -10.39 -3.58
CA ALA A 594 -4.73 -10.33 -2.18
C ALA A 594 -3.53 -10.18 -1.22
N ALA A 595 -2.38 -10.77 -1.53
CA ALA A 595 -1.16 -10.58 -0.75
C ALA A 595 -0.61 -9.15 -0.93
N VAL A 596 -0.63 -8.59 -2.14
CA VAL A 596 -0.26 -7.18 -2.41
C VAL A 596 -1.21 -6.23 -1.67
N ASP A 597 -2.53 -6.47 -1.72
CA ASP A 597 -3.54 -5.64 -1.06
C ASP A 597 -3.38 -5.61 0.47
N ARG A 598 -2.79 -6.67 1.06
CA ARG A 598 -2.39 -6.68 2.48
C ARG A 598 -1.05 -5.97 2.72
N ALA A 599 -0.10 -6.05 1.77
CA ALA A 599 1.24 -5.49 1.93
C ALA A 599 1.29 -3.97 1.75
N VAL A 600 0.53 -3.40 0.79
CA VAL A 600 0.56 -1.96 0.49
C VAL A 600 0.17 -1.09 1.69
N PRO A 601 -0.92 -1.37 2.43
CA PRO A 601 -1.23 -0.60 3.65
C PRO A 601 -0.14 -0.72 4.73
N LEU A 602 0.54 -1.88 4.82
CA LEU A 602 1.65 -2.06 5.78
C LEU A 602 2.88 -1.23 5.38
N LEU A 603 3.18 -1.07 4.08
CA LEU A 603 4.23 -0.13 3.61
C LEU A 603 3.94 1.29 4.06
N GLU A 604 2.72 1.76 3.83
CA GLU A 604 2.27 3.10 4.22
C GLU A 604 2.29 3.28 5.74
N GLN A 605 1.86 2.26 6.47
CA GLN A 605 1.84 2.29 7.94
C GLN A 605 3.23 2.32 8.56
N THR A 606 4.21 1.63 7.96
CA THR A 606 5.53 1.41 8.56
C THR A 606 6.60 2.39 8.09
N GLY A 607 6.48 2.95 6.89
CA GLY A 607 7.51 3.78 6.26
C GLY A 607 8.76 3.01 5.82
N GLN A 608 8.69 1.66 5.70
CA GLN A 608 9.83 0.82 5.35
C GLN A 608 10.14 0.84 3.86
N ASN A 609 11.01 1.73 3.45
CA ASN A 609 11.38 1.90 2.04
C ASN A 609 12.08 0.67 1.45
N VAL A 610 12.82 -0.10 2.26
CA VAL A 610 13.51 -1.31 1.79
C VAL A 610 12.58 -2.39 1.23
N ALA A 611 11.31 -2.40 1.61
CA ALA A 611 10.32 -3.35 1.11
C ALA A 611 9.52 -2.84 -0.11
N LEU A 612 9.61 -1.54 -0.44
CA LEU A 612 8.88 -0.94 -1.57
C LEU A 612 9.10 -1.68 -2.89
N PRO A 613 10.36 -1.92 -3.33
CA PRO A 613 10.59 -2.58 -4.60
C PRO A 613 10.01 -3.99 -4.66
N LEU A 614 10.10 -4.76 -3.57
CA LEU A 614 9.59 -6.13 -3.50
C LEU A 614 8.07 -6.19 -3.74
N VAL A 615 7.31 -5.35 -3.02
CA VAL A 615 5.84 -5.35 -3.09
C VAL A 615 5.36 -4.78 -4.42
N HIS A 616 5.93 -3.66 -4.83
CA HIS A 616 5.49 -2.98 -6.06
C HIS A 616 5.96 -3.70 -7.33
N TRP A 617 7.03 -4.49 -7.30
CA TRP A 617 7.39 -5.38 -8.40
C TRP A 617 6.30 -6.44 -8.64
N ALA A 618 5.82 -7.12 -7.59
CA ALA A 618 4.71 -8.07 -7.74
C ALA A 618 3.44 -7.39 -8.28
N ALA A 619 3.09 -6.21 -7.74
CA ALA A 619 1.92 -5.43 -8.14
C ALA A 619 2.00 -4.97 -9.62
N ALA A 620 3.16 -4.47 -10.05
CA ALA A 620 3.42 -4.06 -11.42
C ALA A 620 3.27 -5.24 -12.40
N GLN A 621 3.79 -6.41 -12.02
CA GLN A 621 3.69 -7.63 -12.81
C GLN A 621 2.24 -8.11 -12.94
N ILE A 622 1.44 -8.07 -11.87
CA ILE A 622 0.02 -8.43 -11.90
C ILE A 622 -0.76 -7.49 -12.84
N ALA A 623 -0.56 -6.18 -12.68
CA ALA A 623 -1.20 -5.17 -13.51
C ALA A 623 -0.83 -5.33 -14.99
N ALA A 624 0.46 -5.57 -15.31
CA ALA A 624 0.91 -5.82 -16.68
C ALA A 624 0.31 -7.10 -17.29
N LEU A 625 0.18 -8.18 -16.50
CA LEU A 625 -0.47 -9.41 -16.95
C LEU A 625 -1.96 -9.21 -17.27
N ARG A 626 -2.64 -8.30 -16.57
CA ARG A 626 -4.04 -7.93 -16.82
C ARG A 626 -4.22 -6.90 -17.94
N GLY A 627 -3.14 -6.25 -18.39
CA GLY A 627 -3.20 -5.17 -19.38
C GLY A 627 -3.60 -3.80 -18.79
N GLU A 628 -3.45 -3.63 -17.49
CA GLU A 628 -3.74 -2.41 -16.73
C GLU A 628 -2.51 -1.47 -16.76
N SER A 629 -2.15 -0.91 -17.93
CA SER A 629 -0.88 -0.19 -18.14
C SER A 629 -0.68 0.99 -17.18
N ALA A 630 -1.70 1.81 -16.95
CA ALA A 630 -1.59 2.95 -16.03
C ALA A 630 -1.28 2.50 -14.58
N ARG A 631 -1.91 1.41 -14.14
CA ARG A 631 -1.67 0.83 -12.82
C ARG A 631 -0.29 0.18 -12.73
N ALA A 632 0.15 -0.51 -13.79
CA ALA A 632 1.50 -1.06 -13.88
C ALA A 632 2.56 0.04 -13.74
N GLU A 633 2.40 1.15 -14.49
CA GLU A 633 3.32 2.29 -14.43
C GLU A 633 3.33 2.98 -13.06
N HIS A 634 2.17 3.13 -12.42
CA HIS A 634 2.08 3.62 -11.04
C HIS A 634 2.94 2.77 -10.09
N HIS A 635 2.82 1.44 -10.15
CA HIS A 635 3.60 0.56 -9.28
C HIS A 635 5.10 0.57 -9.63
N VAL A 636 5.48 0.68 -10.90
CA VAL A 636 6.89 0.85 -11.30
C VAL A 636 7.46 2.14 -10.73
N SER A 637 6.70 3.24 -10.81
CA SER A 637 7.08 4.53 -10.24
C SER A 637 7.28 4.44 -8.72
N LYS A 638 6.39 3.75 -8.03
CA LYS A 638 6.50 3.50 -6.57
C LYS A 638 7.70 2.61 -6.22
N ALA A 639 7.98 1.56 -7.00
CA ALA A 639 9.16 0.70 -6.78
C ALA A 639 10.49 1.47 -6.87
N ALA A 640 10.55 2.51 -7.70
CA ALA A 640 11.72 3.35 -7.92
C ALA A 640 11.68 4.70 -7.17
N SER A 641 10.72 4.90 -6.27
CA SER A 641 10.49 6.21 -5.61
C SER A 641 11.60 6.59 -4.63
N VAL A 642 12.35 5.63 -4.12
CA VAL A 642 13.48 5.85 -3.21
C VAL A 642 14.79 5.69 -3.96
N ARG A 643 15.63 6.72 -3.91
CA ARG A 643 17.02 6.63 -4.42
C ARG A 643 17.83 5.81 -3.44
N THR A 644 18.38 4.70 -3.90
CA THR A 644 19.15 3.79 -3.06
C THR A 644 20.27 3.15 -3.87
N ASP A 645 21.35 2.81 -3.16
CA ASP A 645 22.44 2.01 -3.70
C ASP A 645 22.41 0.56 -3.21
N TYR A 646 21.44 0.18 -2.38
CA TYR A 646 21.22 -1.22 -2.00
C TYR A 646 20.88 -2.07 -3.22
N GLN A 647 21.73 -3.06 -3.52
CA GLN A 647 21.59 -3.88 -4.73
C GLN A 647 20.30 -4.72 -4.72
N GLY A 648 19.87 -5.25 -3.57
CA GLY A 648 18.61 -5.99 -3.46
C GLY A 648 17.37 -5.13 -3.78
N MET A 649 17.37 -3.85 -3.40
CA MET A 649 16.31 -2.92 -3.77
C MET A 649 16.36 -2.55 -5.25
N LEU A 650 17.56 -2.31 -5.78
CA LEU A 650 17.80 -1.95 -7.19
C LEU A 650 17.32 -3.06 -8.12
N VAL A 651 17.62 -4.33 -7.82
CA VAL A 651 17.17 -5.47 -8.62
C VAL A 651 15.65 -5.58 -8.65
N GLY A 652 14.98 -5.39 -7.51
CA GLY A 652 13.51 -5.41 -7.44
C GLY A 652 12.86 -4.31 -8.29
N ALA A 653 13.37 -3.07 -8.20
CA ALA A 653 12.89 -1.94 -9.01
C ALA A 653 13.18 -2.14 -10.52
N THR A 654 14.36 -2.66 -10.85
CA THR A 654 14.76 -3.01 -12.23
C THR A 654 13.81 -4.05 -12.82
N LEU A 655 13.51 -5.13 -12.07
CA LEU A 655 12.59 -6.18 -12.51
C LEU A 655 11.16 -5.66 -12.72
N ALA A 656 10.68 -4.77 -11.86
CA ALA A 656 9.38 -4.13 -12.04
C ALA A 656 9.33 -3.37 -13.38
N ARG A 657 10.30 -2.50 -13.64
CA ARG A 657 10.38 -1.71 -14.89
C ARG A 657 10.56 -2.60 -16.10
N ALA A 658 11.54 -3.50 -16.10
CA ALA A 658 11.86 -4.34 -17.25
C ALA A 658 10.69 -5.24 -17.65
N GLN A 659 9.98 -5.84 -16.70
CA GLN A 659 8.86 -6.73 -16.99
C GLN A 659 7.64 -5.97 -17.55
N VAL A 660 7.37 -4.75 -17.08
CA VAL A 660 6.31 -3.89 -17.66
C VAL A 660 6.70 -3.47 -19.08
N SER A 661 7.91 -2.98 -19.29
CA SER A 661 8.41 -2.60 -20.62
C SER A 661 8.33 -3.77 -21.63
N ILE A 662 8.71 -5.00 -21.23
CA ILE A 662 8.59 -6.20 -22.08
C ILE A 662 7.10 -6.54 -22.35
N ALA A 663 6.22 -6.37 -21.37
CA ALA A 663 4.79 -6.63 -21.56
C ALA A 663 4.17 -5.67 -22.59
N GLU A 664 4.61 -4.42 -22.60
CA GLU A 664 4.18 -3.36 -23.52
C GLU A 664 4.88 -3.43 -24.88
N GLY A 665 5.99 -4.21 -24.97
CA GLY A 665 6.79 -4.35 -26.19
C GLY A 665 7.90 -3.31 -26.33
N ASP A 666 8.15 -2.49 -25.30
CA ASP A 666 9.30 -1.56 -25.23
C ASP A 666 10.56 -2.29 -24.77
N TYR A 667 11.13 -3.09 -25.67
CA TYR A 667 12.34 -3.85 -25.36
C TYR A 667 13.57 -2.97 -25.15
N ALA A 668 13.63 -1.81 -25.81
CA ALA A 668 14.71 -0.85 -25.61
C ALA A 668 14.63 -0.21 -24.20
N GLY A 669 13.43 0.10 -23.73
CA GLY A 669 13.19 0.53 -22.37
C GLY A 669 13.57 -0.55 -21.34
N ALA A 670 13.30 -1.82 -21.67
CA ALA A 670 13.72 -2.93 -20.81
C ALA A 670 15.24 -3.05 -20.72
N VAL A 671 15.99 -2.89 -21.83
CA VAL A 671 17.47 -2.88 -21.81
C VAL A 671 18.00 -1.76 -20.93
N ARG A 672 17.47 -0.52 -21.11
CA ARG A 672 17.85 0.62 -20.29
C ARG A 672 17.55 0.42 -18.80
N ALA A 673 16.48 -0.31 -18.46
CA ALA A 673 16.16 -0.59 -17.08
C ALA A 673 17.25 -1.38 -16.34
N PHE A 674 18.02 -2.21 -17.04
CA PHE A 674 19.12 -3.00 -16.47
C PHE A 674 20.45 -2.23 -16.35
N GLU A 675 20.63 -1.08 -17.04
CA GLU A 675 21.89 -0.31 -17.03
C GLU A 675 22.41 0.03 -15.62
N PRO A 676 21.57 0.50 -14.66
CA PRO A 676 22.05 0.84 -13.32
C PRO A 676 22.61 -0.36 -12.56
N MET A 677 22.09 -1.56 -12.82
CA MET A 677 22.54 -2.80 -12.21
C MET A 677 23.80 -3.35 -12.89
N LEU A 678 23.91 -3.22 -14.22
CA LEU A 678 25.03 -3.73 -15.01
C LEU A 678 26.27 -2.83 -14.97
N SER A 679 26.10 -1.51 -14.71
CA SER A 679 27.19 -0.55 -14.60
C SER A 679 27.98 -0.65 -13.29
N ARG A 680 27.54 -1.45 -12.34
CA ARG A 680 28.15 -1.66 -11.03
C ARG A 680 28.70 -3.07 -10.90
N GLU A 681 29.73 -3.23 -10.05
CA GLU A 681 30.13 -4.55 -9.59
C GLU A 681 28.99 -5.16 -8.76
N ARG A 682 28.52 -6.35 -9.17
CA ARG A 682 27.41 -7.02 -8.48
C ARG A 682 27.92 -7.83 -7.30
N ASN A 683 27.18 -7.78 -6.20
CA ASN A 683 27.43 -8.61 -5.02
C ASN A 683 27.24 -10.09 -5.36
N THR A 684 27.97 -10.95 -4.67
CA THR A 684 28.12 -12.39 -4.97
C THR A 684 26.81 -13.17 -5.06
N GLY A 685 25.76 -12.75 -4.32
CA GLY A 685 24.47 -13.45 -4.31
C GLY A 685 23.47 -13.01 -5.39
N ILE A 686 23.73 -11.90 -6.11
CA ILE A 686 22.77 -11.34 -7.10
C ILE A 686 22.57 -12.29 -8.30
N ASP A 687 23.61 -12.95 -8.72
CA ASP A 687 23.57 -13.86 -9.87
C ASP A 687 23.24 -15.31 -9.47
N GLU A 688 23.15 -15.63 -8.16
CA GLU A 688 22.82 -16.97 -7.69
C GLU A 688 21.39 -17.36 -8.10
N PRO A 689 21.20 -18.53 -8.74
CA PRO A 689 19.91 -18.97 -9.23
C PRO A 689 18.81 -19.00 -8.15
N GLY A 690 17.61 -18.54 -8.54
CA GLY A 690 16.39 -18.68 -7.75
C GLY A 690 15.99 -17.48 -6.92
N PHE A 691 16.92 -16.65 -6.43
CA PHE A 691 16.60 -15.48 -5.63
C PHE A 691 16.12 -14.29 -6.48
N TRP A 692 16.87 -13.95 -7.52
CA TRP A 692 16.61 -12.81 -8.38
C TRP A 692 16.57 -13.24 -9.85
N PRO A 693 15.39 -13.56 -10.42
CA PRO A 693 15.28 -14.07 -11.78
C PRO A 693 15.29 -12.93 -12.82
N TRP A 694 16.45 -12.31 -13.07
CA TRP A 694 16.61 -11.16 -13.95
C TRP A 694 17.26 -11.48 -15.30
N GLN A 695 18.05 -12.52 -15.36
CA GLN A 695 18.96 -12.85 -16.46
C GLN A 695 18.21 -13.15 -17.78
N ASP A 696 17.12 -13.92 -17.69
CA ASP A 696 16.31 -14.25 -18.86
C ASP A 696 15.61 -13.01 -19.43
N PHE A 697 15.15 -12.08 -18.60
CA PHE A 697 14.51 -10.84 -19.07
C PHE A 697 15.49 -9.93 -19.80
N TYR A 698 16.71 -9.80 -19.31
CA TYR A 698 17.74 -9.01 -19.99
C TYR A 698 18.11 -9.62 -21.34
N ALA A 699 18.37 -10.94 -21.39
CA ALA A 699 18.67 -11.63 -22.65
C ALA A 699 17.50 -11.53 -23.65
N ILE A 700 16.23 -11.67 -23.20
CA ILE A 700 15.05 -11.49 -24.06
C ILE A 700 15.00 -10.08 -24.64
N ALA A 701 15.29 -9.06 -23.86
CA ALA A 701 15.31 -7.67 -24.30
C ALA A 701 16.41 -7.42 -25.35
N LEU A 702 17.63 -7.93 -25.12
CA LEU A 702 18.74 -7.84 -26.08
C LEU A 702 18.41 -8.51 -27.43
N VAL A 703 17.84 -9.73 -27.39
CA VAL A 703 17.44 -10.41 -28.64
C VAL A 703 16.38 -9.60 -29.39
N ALA A 704 15.45 -9.00 -28.68
CA ALA A 704 14.36 -8.24 -29.30
C ALA A 704 14.82 -6.88 -29.88
N THR A 705 15.89 -6.28 -29.34
CA THR A 705 16.53 -5.06 -29.88
C THR A 705 17.55 -5.35 -30.99
N GLY A 706 17.88 -6.62 -31.26
CA GLY A 706 18.82 -7.01 -32.31
C GLY A 706 20.24 -7.32 -31.80
N GLU A 707 20.49 -7.15 -30.51
CA GLU A 707 21.80 -7.40 -29.86
C GLU A 707 22.00 -8.89 -29.57
N VAL A 708 21.84 -9.73 -30.61
CA VAL A 708 21.80 -11.20 -30.48
C VAL A 708 23.11 -11.76 -29.98
N GLN A 709 24.24 -11.23 -30.45
CA GLN A 709 25.58 -11.66 -30.04
C GLN A 709 25.81 -11.36 -28.54
N GLN A 710 25.44 -10.17 -28.10
CA GLN A 710 25.57 -9.80 -26.70
C GLN A 710 24.69 -10.69 -25.81
N ALA A 711 23.47 -11.02 -26.23
CA ALA A 711 22.60 -11.97 -25.54
C ALA A 711 23.22 -13.36 -25.42
N ASP A 712 23.86 -13.84 -26.50
CA ASP A 712 24.56 -15.15 -26.52
C ASP A 712 25.72 -15.19 -25.49
N GLU A 713 26.58 -14.18 -25.53
CA GLU A 713 27.73 -14.05 -24.61
C GLU A 713 27.26 -13.90 -23.15
N PHE A 714 26.23 -13.11 -22.93
CA PHE A 714 25.67 -12.90 -21.59
C PHE A 714 25.05 -14.18 -20.99
N LEU A 715 24.37 -15.01 -21.79
CA LEU A 715 23.70 -16.21 -21.28
C LEU A 715 24.68 -17.29 -20.79
N ARG A 716 25.85 -17.46 -21.43
CA ARG A 716 26.76 -18.56 -21.17
C ARG A 716 27.15 -18.75 -19.71
N PRO A 717 27.70 -17.73 -18.99
CA PRO A 717 28.09 -17.90 -17.60
C PRO A 717 26.90 -18.22 -16.69
N HIS A 718 25.72 -17.66 -16.98
CA HIS A 718 24.53 -17.95 -16.20
C HIS A 718 23.96 -19.36 -16.46
N GLU A 719 24.07 -19.89 -17.69
CA GLU A 719 23.72 -21.27 -18.03
C GLU A 719 24.64 -22.26 -17.32
N GLU A 720 25.94 -21.98 -17.29
CA GLU A 720 26.93 -22.77 -16.57
C GLU A 720 26.64 -22.79 -15.05
N LEU A 721 26.38 -21.63 -14.46
CA LEU A 721 26.05 -21.50 -13.05
C LEU A 721 24.76 -22.25 -12.70
N ALA A 722 23.67 -22.04 -13.47
CA ALA A 722 22.41 -22.72 -13.24
C ALA A 722 22.52 -24.25 -13.36
N ALA A 723 23.33 -24.73 -14.29
CA ALA A 723 23.62 -26.16 -14.47
C ALA A 723 24.44 -26.71 -13.29
N ALA A 724 25.48 -25.99 -12.85
CA ALA A 724 26.28 -26.37 -11.69
C ALA A 724 25.46 -26.49 -10.41
N ARG A 725 24.48 -25.59 -10.23
CA ARG A 725 23.51 -25.61 -9.11
C ARG A 725 22.35 -26.59 -9.31
N GLN A 726 22.19 -27.15 -10.50
CA GLN A 726 21.03 -27.99 -10.87
C GLN A 726 19.68 -27.29 -10.65
N HIS A 727 19.64 -25.96 -10.81
CA HIS A 727 18.47 -25.14 -10.52
C HIS A 727 17.49 -25.16 -11.71
N ARG A 728 16.45 -25.99 -11.61
CA ARG A 728 15.60 -26.39 -12.74
C ARG A 728 14.82 -25.22 -13.36
N SER A 729 14.21 -24.35 -12.56
CA SER A 729 13.45 -23.24 -13.10
C SER A 729 14.35 -22.21 -13.79
N MET A 730 15.55 -21.93 -13.25
CA MET A 730 16.51 -21.04 -13.90
C MET A 730 17.05 -21.65 -15.19
N MET A 731 17.41 -22.92 -15.19
CA MET A 731 17.79 -23.63 -16.41
C MET A 731 16.71 -23.55 -17.51
N ALA A 732 15.41 -23.65 -17.10
CA ALA A 732 14.29 -23.54 -18.03
C ALA A 732 14.13 -22.11 -18.58
N ARG A 733 14.30 -21.08 -17.73
CA ARG A 733 14.27 -19.66 -18.13
C ARG A 733 15.38 -19.37 -19.15
N LEU A 734 16.62 -19.77 -18.83
CA LEU A 734 17.77 -19.54 -19.70
C LEU A 734 17.66 -20.33 -21.00
N ALA A 735 17.19 -21.58 -20.95
CA ALA A 735 16.93 -22.38 -22.17
C ALA A 735 15.87 -21.74 -23.08
N SER A 736 14.83 -21.14 -22.51
CA SER A 736 13.83 -20.37 -23.28
C SER A 736 14.43 -19.10 -23.93
N ALA A 737 15.29 -18.36 -23.20
CA ALA A 737 16.03 -17.23 -23.74
C ALA A 737 17.01 -17.66 -24.83
N ARG A 738 17.73 -18.77 -24.59
CA ARG A 738 18.62 -19.40 -25.58
C ARG A 738 17.88 -19.81 -26.87
N GLY A 739 16.67 -20.35 -26.73
CA GLY A 739 15.82 -20.66 -27.88
C GLY A 739 15.54 -19.43 -28.74
N ARG A 740 15.29 -18.27 -28.13
CA ARG A 740 15.10 -16.99 -28.87
C ARG A 740 16.38 -16.56 -29.60
N VAL A 741 17.56 -16.70 -28.97
CA VAL A 741 18.86 -16.41 -29.60
C VAL A 741 19.03 -17.27 -30.84
N LEU A 742 18.87 -18.59 -30.71
CA LEU A 742 19.05 -19.56 -31.82
C LEU A 742 18.08 -19.31 -32.99
N PHE A 743 16.79 -19.03 -32.68
CA PHE A 743 15.84 -18.66 -33.73
C PHE A 743 16.23 -17.35 -34.45
N SER A 744 16.82 -16.39 -33.75
CA SER A 744 17.29 -15.13 -34.35
C SER A 744 18.54 -15.32 -35.20
N GLN A 745 19.36 -16.35 -34.93
CA GLN A 745 20.51 -16.75 -35.71
C GLN A 745 20.13 -17.69 -36.91
N GLY A 746 18.85 -18.07 -37.01
CA GLY A 746 18.35 -18.96 -38.07
C GLY A 746 18.46 -20.46 -37.74
N GLU A 747 18.95 -20.80 -36.56
CA GLU A 747 19.13 -22.20 -36.10
C GLU A 747 17.81 -22.77 -35.56
N VAL A 748 16.83 -22.97 -36.45
CA VAL A 748 15.45 -23.31 -36.08
C VAL A 748 15.34 -24.63 -35.32
N THR A 749 16.10 -25.66 -35.69
CA THR A 749 16.06 -26.98 -35.03
C THR A 749 16.61 -26.91 -33.61
N ALA A 750 17.79 -26.34 -33.45
CA ALA A 750 18.40 -26.16 -32.13
C ALA A 750 17.56 -25.24 -31.24
N GLY A 751 16.94 -24.21 -31.80
CA GLY A 751 16.03 -23.31 -31.08
C GLY A 751 14.78 -24.04 -30.57
N ARG A 752 14.17 -24.96 -31.35
CA ARG A 752 13.06 -25.83 -30.89
C ARG A 752 13.50 -26.73 -29.73
N GLU A 753 14.62 -27.43 -29.90
CA GLU A 753 15.18 -28.29 -28.84
C GLU A 753 15.42 -27.51 -27.53
N ALA A 754 15.83 -26.24 -27.61
CA ALA A 754 16.00 -25.39 -26.44
C ALA A 754 14.68 -25.10 -25.73
N PHE A 755 13.60 -24.80 -26.45
CA PHE A 755 12.26 -24.60 -25.86
C PHE A 755 11.67 -25.92 -25.31
N ASP A 756 11.84 -27.04 -26.01
CA ASP A 756 11.38 -28.35 -25.55
C ASP A 756 12.11 -28.76 -24.28
N ARG A 757 13.42 -28.54 -24.22
CA ARG A 757 14.23 -28.74 -23.01
C ARG A 757 13.75 -27.84 -21.87
N ALA A 758 13.42 -26.57 -22.14
CA ALA A 758 12.89 -25.65 -21.14
C ALA A 758 11.58 -26.16 -20.51
N LEU A 759 10.64 -26.65 -21.34
CA LEU A 759 9.38 -27.23 -20.87
C LEU A 759 9.61 -28.56 -20.12
N GLY A 760 10.53 -29.38 -20.59
CA GLY A 760 10.90 -30.65 -19.97
C GLY A 760 11.46 -30.48 -18.56
N LEU A 761 12.32 -29.46 -18.34
CA LEU A 761 12.91 -29.14 -17.04
C LEU A 761 11.90 -28.82 -15.96
N ILE A 762 10.75 -28.26 -16.32
CA ILE A 762 9.68 -27.85 -15.38
C ILE A 762 8.40 -28.68 -15.52
N SER A 763 8.47 -29.86 -16.17
CA SER A 763 7.28 -30.67 -16.49
C SER A 763 6.47 -31.08 -15.26
N ASP A 764 7.14 -31.39 -14.16
CA ASP A 764 6.59 -31.78 -12.85
C ASP A 764 6.57 -30.65 -11.81
N LEU A 765 7.12 -29.47 -12.15
CA LEU A 765 7.06 -28.30 -11.25
C LEU A 765 5.79 -27.48 -11.50
N PRO A 766 5.09 -27.03 -10.45
CA PRO A 766 3.86 -26.25 -10.58
C PRO A 766 4.14 -24.77 -10.91
N LEU A 767 5.02 -24.52 -11.88
CA LEU A 767 5.44 -23.18 -12.32
C LEU A 767 4.59 -22.71 -13.49
N GLN A 768 3.28 -22.54 -13.27
CA GLN A 768 2.31 -22.27 -14.33
C GLN A 768 2.61 -20.99 -15.11
N LEU A 769 3.01 -19.91 -14.45
CA LEU A 769 3.35 -18.66 -15.13
C LEU A 769 4.57 -18.82 -16.04
N LEU A 770 5.62 -19.49 -15.58
CA LEU A 770 6.82 -19.74 -16.38
C LEU A 770 6.52 -20.63 -17.58
N ARG A 771 5.80 -21.73 -17.37
CA ARG A 771 5.38 -22.64 -18.45
C ARG A 771 4.60 -21.87 -19.53
N THR A 772 3.66 -21.05 -19.14
CA THR A 772 2.83 -20.27 -20.06
C THR A 772 3.66 -19.24 -20.84
N ARG A 773 4.63 -18.60 -20.18
CA ARG A 773 5.59 -17.67 -20.84
C ARG A 773 6.45 -18.38 -21.87
N ILE A 774 6.92 -19.60 -21.59
CA ILE A 774 7.73 -20.40 -22.52
C ILE A 774 6.90 -20.75 -23.78
N HIS A 775 5.64 -21.18 -23.61
CA HIS A 775 4.75 -21.44 -24.75
C HIS A 775 4.53 -20.19 -25.61
N LEU A 776 4.30 -19.03 -25.00
CA LEU A 776 4.17 -17.77 -25.75
C LEU A 776 5.45 -17.44 -26.52
N ALA A 777 6.60 -17.57 -25.88
CA ALA A 777 7.90 -17.29 -26.46
C ALA A 777 8.19 -18.21 -27.67
N HIS A 778 7.94 -19.51 -27.51
CA HIS A 778 8.09 -20.50 -28.54
C HIS A 778 7.18 -20.25 -29.74
N GLY A 779 5.88 -19.99 -29.46
CA GLY A 779 4.92 -19.66 -30.51
C GLY A 779 5.30 -18.41 -31.33
N GLN A 780 5.78 -17.36 -30.65
CA GLN A 780 6.27 -16.15 -31.29
C GLN A 780 7.52 -16.40 -32.16
N ALA A 781 8.46 -17.20 -31.66
CA ALA A 781 9.67 -17.57 -32.42
C ALA A 781 9.32 -18.40 -33.67
N LEU A 782 8.49 -19.41 -33.55
CA LEU A 782 8.02 -20.24 -34.66
C LEU A 782 7.26 -19.41 -35.72
N ARG A 783 6.43 -18.46 -35.28
CA ARG A 783 5.70 -17.59 -36.22
C ARG A 783 6.63 -16.73 -37.06
N ARG A 784 7.69 -16.16 -36.46
CA ARG A 784 8.68 -15.30 -37.15
C ARG A 784 9.39 -16.06 -38.28
N VAL A 785 9.64 -17.35 -38.11
CA VAL A 785 10.27 -18.20 -39.13
C VAL A 785 9.26 -18.93 -40.03
N GLY A 786 7.97 -18.55 -40.00
CA GLY A 786 6.94 -19.04 -40.89
C GLY A 786 6.38 -20.43 -40.55
N LYS A 787 6.71 -21.04 -39.41
CA LYS A 787 6.22 -22.35 -38.96
C LYS A 787 4.81 -22.20 -38.30
N ARG A 788 3.83 -21.78 -39.11
CA ARG A 788 2.51 -21.33 -38.64
C ARG A 788 1.75 -22.35 -37.81
N ARG A 789 1.65 -23.62 -38.30
CA ARG A 789 0.88 -24.67 -37.61
C ARG A 789 1.43 -24.94 -36.19
N ASP A 790 2.75 -25.03 -36.07
CA ASP A 790 3.40 -25.27 -34.80
C ASP A 790 3.27 -24.04 -33.88
N ALA A 791 3.38 -22.83 -34.45
CA ALA A 791 3.17 -21.59 -33.72
C ALA A 791 1.75 -21.48 -33.16
N GLU A 792 0.70 -21.84 -33.94
CA GLU A 792 -0.68 -21.85 -33.50
C GLU A 792 -0.88 -22.79 -32.30
N ALA A 793 -0.27 -24.00 -32.32
CA ALA A 793 -0.37 -24.94 -31.21
C ALA A 793 0.21 -24.34 -29.91
N GLU A 794 1.41 -23.76 -30.00
CA GLU A 794 2.10 -23.13 -28.85
C GLU A 794 1.35 -21.90 -28.35
N LEU A 795 0.84 -21.03 -29.23
CA LEU A 795 0.06 -19.86 -28.86
C LEU A 795 -1.27 -20.23 -28.21
N HIS A 796 -1.93 -21.32 -28.64
CA HIS A 796 -3.10 -21.83 -27.96
C HIS A 796 -2.79 -22.40 -26.57
N ASN A 797 -1.64 -23.07 -26.39
CA ASN A 797 -1.18 -23.51 -25.07
C ASN A 797 -0.95 -22.31 -24.14
N ALA A 798 -0.26 -21.28 -24.63
CA ALA A 798 -0.06 -20.03 -23.87
C ALA A 798 -1.38 -19.36 -23.51
N ARG A 799 -2.28 -19.21 -24.49
CA ARG A 799 -3.60 -18.60 -24.28
C ARG A 799 -4.41 -19.31 -23.21
N ARG A 800 -4.46 -20.67 -23.25
CA ARG A 800 -5.16 -21.45 -22.21
C ARG A 800 -4.58 -21.20 -20.82
N GLY A 801 -3.24 -21.15 -20.70
CA GLY A 801 -2.58 -20.83 -19.43
C GLY A 801 -2.95 -19.44 -18.92
N TYR A 802 -2.90 -18.41 -19.75
CA TYR A 802 -3.26 -17.04 -19.34
C TYR A 802 -4.74 -16.88 -19.01
N VAL A 803 -5.65 -17.57 -19.73
CA VAL A 803 -7.08 -17.60 -19.37
C VAL A 803 -7.29 -18.19 -17.98
N ALA A 804 -6.63 -19.35 -17.70
CA ALA A 804 -6.74 -20.01 -16.40
C ALA A 804 -6.25 -19.12 -15.23
N MET A 805 -5.25 -18.27 -15.49
CA MET A 805 -4.71 -17.31 -14.50
C MET A 805 -5.51 -16.01 -14.39
N GLY A 806 -6.39 -15.69 -15.34
CA GLY A 806 -7.07 -14.40 -15.43
C GLY A 806 -6.15 -13.25 -15.93
N ALA A 807 -5.12 -13.57 -16.71
CA ALA A 807 -4.15 -12.63 -17.28
C ALA A 807 -4.67 -12.04 -18.61
N THR A 808 -5.73 -11.23 -18.55
CA THR A 808 -6.51 -10.73 -19.70
C THR A 808 -5.66 -10.01 -20.74
N GLY A 809 -4.70 -9.17 -20.34
CA GLY A 809 -3.83 -8.45 -21.26
C GLY A 809 -2.94 -9.38 -22.09
N PHE A 810 -2.48 -10.50 -21.50
CA PHE A 810 -1.70 -11.51 -22.21
C PHE A 810 -2.57 -12.49 -23.02
N VAL A 811 -3.84 -12.69 -22.65
CA VAL A 811 -4.83 -13.36 -23.52
C VAL A 811 -5.00 -12.56 -24.81
N ASP A 812 -5.21 -11.26 -24.71
CA ASP A 812 -5.32 -10.36 -25.87
C ASP A 812 -4.03 -10.36 -26.72
N LYS A 813 -2.85 -10.47 -26.06
CA LYS A 813 -1.57 -10.60 -26.76
C LYS A 813 -1.52 -11.90 -27.57
N CYS A 814 -1.94 -13.04 -27.01
CA CYS A 814 -2.02 -14.30 -27.71
C CYS A 814 -3.03 -14.23 -28.88
N ASP A 815 -4.19 -13.60 -28.67
CA ASP A 815 -5.21 -13.45 -29.71
C ASP A 815 -4.74 -12.58 -30.89
N ARG A 816 -3.97 -11.50 -30.62
CA ARG A 816 -3.31 -10.71 -31.69
C ARG A 816 -2.30 -11.53 -32.46
N GLU A 817 -1.48 -12.36 -31.78
CA GLU A 817 -0.50 -13.23 -32.43
C GLU A 817 -1.18 -14.30 -33.30
N LEU A 818 -2.28 -14.90 -32.86
CA LEU A 818 -3.07 -15.88 -33.61
C LEU A 818 -3.74 -15.23 -34.84
N LYS A 819 -4.38 -14.06 -34.67
CA LYS A 819 -5.02 -13.32 -35.78
C LYS A 819 -4.01 -12.86 -36.84
N ALA A 820 -2.80 -12.48 -36.47
CA ALA A 820 -1.76 -12.12 -37.42
C ALA A 820 -1.30 -13.33 -38.27
N GLY A 821 -1.49 -14.57 -37.78
CA GLY A 821 -1.28 -15.81 -38.52
C GLY A 821 -2.39 -16.13 -39.52
N THR A 822 -3.66 -15.85 -39.18
CA THR A 822 -4.85 -16.11 -40.03
C THR A 822 -5.02 -15.06 -41.13
N ARG A 823 -4.69 -13.79 -40.89
CA ARG A 823 -4.76 -12.73 -41.92
C ARG A 823 -3.91 -13.01 -43.18
N SER A 824 -2.98 -13.93 -43.14
CA SER A 824 -2.26 -14.38 -44.32
C SER A 824 -2.98 -15.52 -45.10
N ARG A 825 -4.11 -16.06 -44.58
CA ARG A 825 -4.99 -16.98 -45.32
C ARG A 825 -6.06 -16.26 -46.11
N ASP A 826 -6.47 -15.04 -45.63
CA ASP A 826 -7.48 -14.22 -46.30
C ASP A 826 -6.85 -13.11 -47.17
N ALA A 827 -5.59 -13.33 -47.62
CA ALA A 827 -4.92 -12.44 -48.57
C ALA A 827 -5.55 -12.42 -49.98
N ASP A 828 -6.71 -13.04 -50.14
CA ASP A 828 -7.60 -12.91 -51.33
C ASP A 828 -8.71 -11.88 -51.19
N SER A 829 -8.83 -11.18 -50.03
CA SER A 829 -9.68 -9.97 -49.99
C SER A 829 -8.78 -8.72 -50.13
N LEU A 830 -8.54 -8.35 -51.36
CA LEU A 830 -7.65 -7.32 -51.84
C LEU A 830 -8.12 -5.86 -51.58
N THR A 831 -8.93 -5.56 -50.53
CA THR A 831 -9.58 -4.24 -50.43
C THR A 831 -9.40 -3.49 -49.10
N GLU A 832 -8.83 -4.04 -48.04
CA GLU A 832 -8.68 -3.29 -46.79
C GLU A 832 -7.23 -2.89 -46.47
N LEU A 833 -6.99 -1.57 -46.38
CA LEU A 833 -5.73 -0.97 -45.96
C LEU A 833 -5.52 -1.17 -44.45
N THR A 834 -4.26 -1.28 -44.01
CA THR A 834 -3.98 -1.26 -42.58
C THR A 834 -4.27 0.14 -42.00
N PRO A 835 -4.50 0.29 -40.69
CA PRO A 835 -4.72 1.60 -40.07
C PRO A 835 -3.64 2.63 -40.37
N GLN A 836 -2.38 2.24 -40.47
CA GLN A 836 -1.27 3.09 -40.84
C GLN A 836 -1.26 3.43 -42.33
N GLU A 837 -1.54 2.47 -43.20
CA GLU A 837 -1.69 2.71 -44.64
C GLU A 837 -2.89 3.62 -44.91
N GLN A 838 -4.00 3.44 -44.15
CA GLN A 838 -5.18 4.27 -44.23
C GLN A 838 -4.87 5.73 -43.80
N ALA A 839 -4.17 5.93 -42.67
CA ALA A 839 -3.77 7.26 -42.23
C ALA A 839 -2.87 7.99 -43.25
N VAL A 840 -1.95 7.26 -43.91
CA VAL A 840 -1.13 7.81 -44.96
C VAL A 840 -1.98 8.19 -46.19
N VAL A 841 -2.93 7.34 -46.59
CA VAL A 841 -3.85 7.59 -47.71
C VAL A 841 -4.70 8.82 -47.45
N ASP A 842 -5.30 8.94 -46.26
CA ASP A 842 -6.19 10.04 -45.91
C ASP A 842 -5.50 11.41 -45.99
N LEU A 843 -4.25 11.49 -45.56
CA LEU A 843 -3.46 12.73 -45.68
C LEU A 843 -2.97 12.98 -47.12
N VAL A 844 -2.65 11.95 -47.88
CA VAL A 844 -2.26 12.03 -49.27
C VAL A 844 -3.42 12.48 -50.15
N VAL A 845 -4.64 12.03 -49.92
CA VAL A 845 -5.85 12.45 -50.62
C VAL A 845 -6.20 13.92 -50.34
N GLN A 846 -5.87 14.43 -49.13
CA GLN A 846 -5.97 15.84 -48.78
C GLN A 846 -4.92 16.75 -49.50
N GLY A 847 -4.06 16.18 -50.33
CA GLY A 847 -3.09 16.92 -51.15
C GLY A 847 -1.72 17.12 -50.49
N MET A 848 -1.48 16.58 -49.27
CA MET A 848 -0.23 16.74 -48.52
C MET A 848 0.94 16.04 -49.20
N THR A 849 2.08 16.69 -49.32
CA THR A 849 3.31 16.08 -49.82
C THR A 849 3.83 14.99 -48.88
N ASN A 850 4.65 14.08 -49.36
CA ASN A 850 5.23 13.01 -48.49
C ASN A 850 5.99 13.56 -47.28
N ARG A 851 6.50 14.79 -47.37
CA ARG A 851 7.21 15.49 -46.29
C ARG A 851 6.23 15.97 -45.22
N GLU A 852 5.08 16.50 -45.65
CA GLU A 852 4.02 16.95 -44.73
C GLU A 852 3.32 15.74 -44.07
N VAL A 853 3.05 14.67 -44.83
CA VAL A 853 2.53 13.40 -44.27
C VAL A 853 3.49 12.83 -43.23
N ALA A 854 4.79 12.84 -43.52
CA ALA A 854 5.82 12.35 -42.61
C ALA A 854 5.82 13.17 -41.29
N ALA A 855 5.71 14.49 -41.38
CA ALA A 855 5.63 15.39 -40.24
C ALA A 855 4.35 15.20 -39.45
N SER A 856 3.18 15.02 -40.08
CA SER A 856 1.89 14.81 -39.42
C SER A 856 1.80 13.48 -38.69
N LEU A 857 2.42 12.45 -39.23
CA LEU A 857 2.38 11.09 -38.62
C LEU A 857 3.60 10.75 -37.79
N PHE A 858 4.52 11.69 -37.58
CA PHE A 858 5.79 11.51 -36.87
C PHE A 858 6.61 10.31 -37.33
N ILE A 859 6.70 10.12 -38.69
CA ILE A 859 7.46 9.04 -39.35
C ILE A 859 8.45 9.62 -40.38
N SER A 860 9.37 8.78 -40.88
CA SER A 860 10.29 9.22 -41.90
C SER A 860 9.61 9.34 -43.28
N VAL A 861 10.09 10.24 -44.15
CA VAL A 861 9.64 10.34 -45.55
C VAL A 861 9.81 9.01 -46.29
N LYS A 862 10.85 8.24 -45.97
CA LYS A 862 11.11 6.93 -46.53
C LYS A 862 10.04 5.90 -46.09
N THR A 863 9.54 6.01 -44.85
CA THR A 863 8.44 5.21 -44.33
C THR A 863 7.12 5.53 -45.06
N VAL A 864 6.85 6.83 -45.33
CA VAL A 864 5.69 7.23 -46.12
C VAL A 864 5.75 6.64 -47.54
N GLN A 865 6.90 6.72 -48.18
CA GLN A 865 7.12 6.15 -49.54
C GLN A 865 6.88 4.62 -49.52
N TYR A 866 7.40 3.95 -48.52
CA TYR A 866 7.19 2.50 -48.34
C TYR A 866 5.69 2.14 -48.21
N HIS A 867 4.93 2.86 -47.36
CA HIS A 867 3.49 2.67 -47.27
C HIS A 867 2.76 2.97 -48.56
N LEU A 868 3.09 4.05 -49.27
CA LEU A 868 2.47 4.38 -50.52
C LEU A 868 2.74 3.34 -51.64
N THR A 869 3.92 2.78 -51.70
CA THR A 869 4.25 1.71 -52.65
C THR A 869 3.35 0.48 -52.39
N ARG A 870 3.15 0.13 -51.14
CA ARG A 870 2.27 -1.00 -50.76
C ARG A 870 0.79 -0.69 -51.01
N VAL A 871 0.34 0.52 -50.73
CA VAL A 871 -1.02 1.01 -50.99
C VAL A 871 -1.30 0.95 -52.49
N TYR A 872 -0.36 1.43 -53.32
CA TYR A 872 -0.53 1.41 -54.78
C TYR A 872 -0.67 -0.03 -55.32
N ALA A 873 0.17 -0.92 -54.81
CA ALA A 873 0.10 -2.35 -55.19
C ALA A 873 -1.19 -3.01 -54.73
N ARG A 874 -1.70 -2.64 -53.53
CA ARG A 874 -2.92 -3.19 -52.95
C ARG A 874 -4.19 -2.70 -53.64
N LEU A 875 -4.25 -1.42 -53.95
CA LEU A 875 -5.42 -0.80 -54.57
C LEU A 875 -5.39 -0.85 -56.09
N GLY A 876 -4.33 -1.42 -56.69
CA GLY A 876 -4.19 -1.55 -58.17
C GLY A 876 -3.97 -0.22 -58.87
N VAL A 877 -3.56 0.84 -58.17
CA VAL A 877 -3.29 2.18 -58.72
C VAL A 877 -1.81 2.38 -58.99
N ARG A 878 -1.49 3.15 -60.00
CA ARG A 878 -0.10 3.37 -60.45
C ARG A 878 0.48 4.72 -60.06
N SER A 879 -0.36 5.63 -59.59
CA SER A 879 0.07 7.00 -59.28
C SER A 879 -0.71 7.62 -58.14
N ARG A 880 -0.16 8.68 -57.53
CA ARG A 880 -0.84 9.49 -56.54
C ARG A 880 -2.14 10.12 -57.06
N ALA A 881 -2.15 10.54 -58.35
CA ALA A 881 -3.36 11.09 -58.96
C ALA A 881 -4.47 10.04 -59.06
N GLU A 882 -4.15 8.79 -59.46
CA GLU A 882 -5.09 7.69 -59.48
C GLU A 882 -5.61 7.32 -58.10
N LEU A 883 -4.76 7.35 -57.05
CA LEU A 883 -5.17 7.14 -55.67
C LEU A 883 -6.17 8.19 -55.19
N THR A 884 -5.90 9.48 -55.51
CA THR A 884 -6.78 10.58 -55.16
C THR A 884 -8.13 10.48 -55.89
N ALA A 885 -8.12 10.14 -57.19
CA ALA A 885 -9.29 9.97 -58.00
C ALA A 885 -10.16 8.82 -57.49
N LEU A 886 -9.58 7.70 -57.08
CA LEU A 886 -10.30 6.52 -56.57
C LEU A 886 -11.06 6.79 -55.25
N ARG A 887 -10.56 7.76 -54.43
CA ARG A 887 -11.14 8.10 -53.13
C ARG A 887 -12.07 9.33 -53.17
N VAL A 888 -11.98 10.15 -54.17
CA VAL A 888 -12.89 11.34 -54.39
C VAL A 888 -14.10 10.96 -55.21
N GLY A 889 -14.05 9.85 -55.92
CA GLY A 889 -15.15 9.36 -56.80
C GLY A 889 -15.98 8.23 -56.23
N GLY A 890 -15.81 7.85 -54.95
CA GLY A 890 -16.59 6.75 -54.30
C GLY A 890 -17.52 7.25 -53.18
#